data_4e64a966ed2963989dbd515966cb1d19
#
_entry.id   4e64a966ed2963989dbd515966cb1d19
#
_cell.length_a   1.000
_cell.length_b   1.000
_cell.length_c   1.000
_cell.angle_alpha   90.00
_cell.angle_beta   90.00
_cell.angle_gamma   90.00
#
_symmetry.space_group_name_H-M   'P 1'
#
loop_
_entity.id
_entity.type
_entity.pdbx_description
1 polymer ?
#
loop_
_entity_poly.entity_id
_entity_poly.type
_entity_poly.pdbx_seq_one_letter_code
_entity_poly.pdbx_strand_id
1 'polypeptide(L)'
;MLRPALPALSALVALGFSSHSLAAPAQQDVADQPSVTSPAQPGSASGNSAPGAVALEGLSINADYGIAGQATTENSGSYTTGSMNTATKLPLSIRETPQSVSVITRQRMDDQGMNDLNDVVKYAPGVTLHRTASDRQEFLARGFKIDNIMYDGLPSSISAYTQDVISGADLAMYDRVEVVRGATGLMTGAGSPAATLNLVRKRPTAVPQVSVTTSAGSWDRYRTEVDASNKLNDSGTVRGRVVAAYEDDKSFSDIRKNQRQTFYGILEADLNDSTTWTVGASKQRDDNTSDWGGLPSGPNGEDLHLKRSTFLSNDWSYWNKDNIMFFTDVTHRFDNGWSAKLAGQKIWAEADTFSSYVGNYDGLGFQQYHGKYRDDDDQTNLDASLSGPFQMFGREHQLVVGVSHRQEKFHQWGGWTDGTPIDLYNPTHSVTKPDVDTSLYETRNAATEEGVYAVARLNPIDPLHVILGSRVSWYDFDNRVGSGDYKVVREVTPYAGVIYDLNDTYSAYASYTEIFKPQTEMDSSRSVLKPMTGKNYEIGLKGEYFDGALNASVALFEMEQENRAYLLQDQNSTNCPSFPASSCYGAAGKVRSRGIDTELSGALTPDWQFSASYTYVLSQFVEDGTKSNEGKLFAPEQPKHLFKAATSYTLPGELHKWRVGADVLAQSKTFNRVGDGQADQDAYGIVGLMAGYKLNEHWDGRVNVNNLFDTRYWQGIPTNSGTGVYGDPRNLMFSVKWTL
;
A
#
# COMPACT_ATOMS: atom_id res chain seq x y z
N MET A 1 -21.49 -20.29 28.60
CA MET A 1 -20.37 -21.02 29.24
C MET A 1 -19.25 -20.01 29.42
N LEU A 2 -18.83 -19.82 30.66
CA LEU A 2 -17.87 -18.76 31.04
C LEU A 2 -16.52 -18.93 30.30
N ARG A 3 -16.09 -17.91 29.59
CA ARG A 3 -14.68 -17.75 29.16
C ARG A 3 -13.91 -17.14 30.34
N PRO A 4 -12.69 -17.60 30.64
CA PRO A 4 -11.87 -16.94 31.63
C PRO A 4 -11.32 -15.62 31.04
N ALA A 5 -11.52 -14.53 31.77
CA ALA A 5 -10.89 -13.26 31.53
C ALA A 5 -9.37 -13.40 31.80
N LEU A 6 -8.52 -13.15 30.80
CA LEU A 6 -7.11 -12.92 31.03
C LEU A 6 -6.93 -11.52 31.64
N PRO A 7 -6.18 -11.41 32.73
CA PRO A 7 -5.86 -10.10 33.27
C PRO A 7 -4.89 -9.35 32.35
N ALA A 8 -5.17 -8.08 32.14
CA ALA A 8 -4.28 -7.14 31.48
C ALA A 8 -2.92 -7.12 32.21
N LEU A 9 -1.88 -7.60 31.54
CA LEU A 9 -0.50 -7.50 32.02
C LEU A 9 0.00 -6.09 31.69
N SER A 10 -0.21 -5.17 32.64
CA SER A 10 0.49 -3.88 32.66
C SER A 10 1.91 -4.13 33.19
N ALA A 11 2.80 -4.56 32.32
CA ALA A 11 4.23 -4.60 32.62
C ALA A 11 4.85 -3.26 32.26
N LEU A 12 4.91 -2.36 33.23
CA LEU A 12 5.84 -1.23 33.22
C LEU A 12 7.25 -1.83 33.36
N VAL A 13 8.00 -1.90 32.26
CA VAL A 13 9.44 -2.15 32.32
C VAL A 13 10.11 -0.84 32.71
N ALA A 14 10.36 -0.65 34.00
CA ALA A 14 11.26 0.37 34.51
C ALA A 14 12.70 -0.07 34.15
N LEU A 15 13.25 0.45 33.06
CA LEU A 15 14.68 0.36 32.77
C LEU A 15 15.41 1.33 33.70
N GLY A 16 15.96 0.79 34.80
CA GLY A 16 16.89 1.50 35.67
C GLY A 16 18.19 1.78 34.94
N PHE A 17 18.42 3.03 34.57
CA PHE A 17 19.74 3.50 34.13
C PHE A 17 20.65 3.67 35.33
N SER A 18 21.55 2.73 35.53
CA SER A 18 22.69 2.92 36.45
C SER A 18 23.70 3.83 35.76
N SER A 19 23.83 5.05 36.28
CA SER A 19 24.89 6.00 35.89
C SER A 19 26.24 5.52 36.41
N HIS A 20 27.06 4.93 35.54
CA HIS A 20 28.50 4.76 35.82
C HIS A 20 29.22 5.95 35.19
N SER A 21 29.78 6.76 36.08
CA SER A 21 30.74 7.81 35.74
C SER A 21 32.03 7.18 35.22
N LEU A 22 32.35 7.35 33.95
CA LEU A 22 33.66 7.04 33.42
C LEU A 22 34.59 8.24 33.55
N ALA A 23 35.61 8.05 34.38
CA ALA A 23 36.76 8.95 34.46
C ALA A 23 37.63 8.78 33.21
N ALA A 24 38.07 9.89 32.65
CA ALA A 24 39.00 9.96 31.53
C ALA A 24 40.38 9.39 31.88
N PRO A 25 41.02 8.59 31.05
CA PRO A 25 42.46 8.30 31.19
C PRO A 25 43.29 9.32 30.41
N ALA A 26 44.41 9.68 31.03
CA ALA A 26 45.42 10.61 30.57
C ALA A 26 46.15 10.14 29.30
N GLN A 27 46.58 11.13 28.50
CA GLN A 27 47.50 10.96 27.37
C GLN A 27 48.85 10.37 27.83
N GLN A 28 49.35 9.38 27.12
CA GLN A 28 50.76 9.04 27.08
C GLN A 28 51.24 9.01 25.62
N ASP A 29 52.20 9.87 25.33
CA ASP A 29 53.09 9.88 24.19
C ASP A 29 53.89 8.59 24.11
N VAL A 30 53.93 7.91 22.95
CA VAL A 30 55.02 7.02 22.61
C VAL A 30 55.30 7.08 21.10
N ALA A 31 56.58 7.24 20.83
CA ALA A 31 57.27 7.45 19.60
C ALA A 31 57.35 6.23 18.65
N ASP A 32 57.49 6.59 17.38
CA ASP A 32 58.34 5.99 16.31
C ASP A 32 58.39 4.47 15.99
N GLN A 33 58.01 4.24 14.69
CA GLN A 33 58.68 3.37 13.66
C GLN A 33 58.27 1.88 13.53
N PRO A 34 58.43 1.25 12.37
CA PRO A 34 58.73 1.72 11.00
C PRO A 34 57.75 1.20 9.88
N SER A 35 57.83 1.82 8.74
CA SER A 35 57.19 1.53 7.45
C SER A 35 57.50 0.14 6.91
N VAL A 36 56.44 -0.58 6.48
CA VAL A 36 56.56 -1.77 5.62
C VAL A 36 55.94 -1.44 4.26
N THR A 37 56.77 -1.51 3.24
CA THR A 37 56.42 -1.32 1.82
C THR A 37 55.49 -2.41 1.31
N SER A 38 54.35 -2.01 0.71
CA SER A 38 53.50 -2.87 -0.11
C SER A 38 53.97 -2.88 -1.57
N PRO A 39 53.79 -3.99 -2.31
CA PRO A 39 54.20 -4.08 -3.71
C PRO A 39 53.16 -3.39 -4.64
N ALA A 40 53.70 -2.84 -5.73
CA ALA A 40 52.99 -2.09 -6.76
C ALA A 40 51.93 -2.91 -7.52
N GLN A 41 50.78 -2.35 -7.72
CA GLN A 41 49.79 -2.79 -8.72
C GLN A 41 50.16 -2.25 -10.13
N PRO A 42 49.84 -3.00 -11.18
CA PRO A 42 50.06 -2.54 -12.56
C PRO A 42 49.04 -1.51 -12.99
N GLY A 43 49.47 -0.55 -13.77
CA GLY A 43 48.79 0.62 -14.17
C GLY A 43 47.48 0.42 -14.95
N SER A 44 46.49 1.19 -14.61
CA SER A 44 45.26 1.41 -15.37
C SER A 44 45.48 2.46 -16.46
N ALA A 45 45.08 2.10 -17.67
CA ALA A 45 45.15 2.97 -18.83
C ALA A 45 44.15 4.13 -18.67
N SER A 46 44.60 5.34 -18.93
CA SER A 46 43.81 6.56 -19.02
C SER A 46 42.83 6.50 -20.20
N GLY A 47 41.53 6.31 -19.93
CA GLY A 47 40.47 6.56 -20.89
C GLY A 47 40.02 8.03 -20.83
N ASN A 48 39.96 8.69 -21.95
CA ASN A 48 39.46 10.05 -22.13
C ASN A 48 38.01 10.19 -21.67
N SER A 49 37.77 10.90 -20.58
CA SER A 49 36.45 11.34 -20.17
C SER A 49 35.99 12.52 -21.05
N ALA A 50 34.81 12.41 -21.64
CA ALA A 50 34.13 13.50 -22.34
C ALA A 50 33.83 14.65 -21.35
N PRO A 51 33.92 15.92 -21.77
CA PRO A 51 33.63 17.05 -20.89
C PRO A 51 32.13 17.20 -20.70
N GLY A 52 31.65 16.97 -19.48
CA GLY A 52 30.25 17.24 -19.09
C GLY A 52 29.63 16.29 -18.03
N ALA A 53 30.34 15.27 -17.57
CA ALA A 53 29.84 14.45 -16.47
C ALA A 53 30.09 15.18 -15.14
N VAL A 54 29.05 15.71 -14.54
CA VAL A 54 29.05 16.17 -13.15
C VAL A 54 28.95 14.91 -12.28
N ALA A 55 30.06 14.49 -11.70
CA ALA A 55 30.03 13.47 -10.66
C ALA A 55 29.32 14.07 -9.43
N LEU A 56 28.25 13.45 -8.98
CA LEU A 56 27.59 13.74 -7.72
C LEU A 56 28.43 13.10 -6.60
N GLU A 57 29.56 13.73 -6.25
CA GLU A 57 30.35 13.29 -5.10
C GLU A 57 29.53 13.47 -3.83
N GLY A 58 29.23 12.35 -3.13
CA GLY A 58 28.58 12.34 -1.82
C GLY A 58 27.20 11.66 -1.73
N LEU A 59 26.57 11.29 -2.85
CA LEU A 59 25.41 10.39 -2.83
C LEU A 59 25.85 8.97 -3.20
N SER A 60 26.33 8.21 -2.23
CA SER A 60 26.33 6.77 -2.38
C SER A 60 24.94 6.28 -1.95
N ILE A 61 24.12 5.82 -2.89
CA ILE A 61 23.06 4.87 -2.54
C ILE A 61 23.79 3.58 -2.18
N ASN A 62 24.42 3.58 -1.00
CA ASN A 62 24.79 2.36 -0.36
C ASN A 62 23.47 1.68 -0.05
N ALA A 63 23.03 0.80 -0.94
CA ALA A 63 22.16 -0.28 -0.53
C ALA A 63 22.96 -1.00 0.55
N ASP A 64 22.80 -0.58 1.81
CA ASP A 64 23.20 -1.39 2.93
C ASP A 64 22.27 -2.60 2.83
N TYR A 65 22.72 -3.60 2.09
CA TYR A 65 22.09 -4.91 2.05
C TYR A 65 22.31 -5.44 3.46
N GLY A 66 21.42 -5.06 4.37
CA GLY A 66 21.37 -5.65 5.69
C GLY A 66 21.46 -7.16 5.53
N ILE A 67 21.89 -7.89 6.54
CA ILE A 67 22.13 -9.34 6.54
C ILE A 67 21.04 -10.14 5.80
N ALA A 68 19.82 -9.58 5.67
CA ALA A 68 18.68 -10.14 4.91
C ALA A 68 18.70 -9.86 3.38
N GLY A 69 19.66 -9.11 2.83
CA GLY A 69 19.74 -8.81 1.39
C GLY A 69 18.65 -7.87 0.86
N GLN A 70 17.97 -7.11 1.73
CA GLN A 70 17.00 -6.10 1.34
C GLN A 70 17.60 -4.71 1.56
N ALA A 71 17.52 -3.86 0.53
CA ALA A 71 17.89 -2.45 0.67
C ALA A 71 16.97 -1.76 1.68
N THR A 72 17.50 -0.93 2.57
CA THR A 72 16.73 -0.03 3.43
C THR A 72 16.70 1.37 2.82
N THR A 73 15.60 2.10 3.02
CA THR A 73 15.49 3.51 2.62
C THR A 73 15.59 4.48 3.79
N GLU A 74 15.60 3.95 5.02
CA GLU A 74 15.84 4.75 6.22
C GLU A 74 17.23 5.40 6.17
N ASN A 75 17.30 6.66 6.56
CA ASN A 75 18.54 7.47 6.60
C ASN A 75 19.27 7.60 5.25
N SER A 76 18.67 7.17 4.13
CA SER A 76 19.26 7.34 2.79
C SER A 76 19.18 8.78 2.28
N GLY A 77 18.26 9.59 2.81
CA GLY A 77 17.97 10.92 2.28
C GLY A 77 17.36 10.90 0.87
N SER A 78 17.08 9.73 0.30
CA SER A 78 16.70 9.54 -1.10
C SER A 78 15.20 9.32 -1.29
N TYR A 79 14.69 9.78 -2.45
CA TYR A 79 13.33 9.48 -2.91
C TYR A 79 13.26 8.23 -3.81
N THR A 80 14.38 7.52 -3.97
CA THR A 80 14.44 6.26 -4.73
C THR A 80 15.20 5.17 -3.96
N THR A 81 15.23 3.95 -4.47
CA THR A 81 15.94 2.80 -3.91
C THR A 81 16.76 2.08 -4.97
N GLY A 82 17.86 1.46 -4.57
CA GLY A 82 18.71 0.68 -5.47
C GLY A 82 18.12 -0.69 -5.85
N SER A 83 17.17 -1.23 -5.06
CA SER A 83 16.55 -2.52 -5.40
C SER A 83 15.18 -2.71 -4.75
N MET A 84 14.38 -3.58 -5.36
CA MET A 84 13.10 -4.05 -4.86
C MET A 84 12.89 -5.52 -5.27
N ASN A 85 12.03 -6.26 -4.56
CA ASN A 85 11.77 -7.66 -4.85
C ASN A 85 10.27 -8.01 -5.04
N THR A 86 9.38 -7.04 -4.95
CA THR A 86 7.92 -7.24 -4.98
C THR A 86 7.42 -7.82 -6.30
N ALA A 87 8.03 -7.46 -7.43
CA ALA A 87 7.57 -7.90 -8.76
C ALA A 87 7.92 -9.36 -9.08
N THR A 88 9.07 -9.87 -8.61
CA THR A 88 9.61 -11.16 -9.07
C THR A 88 10.28 -12.00 -7.96
N LYS A 89 10.34 -11.50 -6.71
CA LYS A 89 11.18 -12.04 -5.62
C LYS A 89 12.69 -12.03 -5.88
N LEU A 90 13.14 -11.58 -7.04
CA LEU A 90 14.52 -11.25 -7.31
C LEU A 90 14.82 -9.82 -6.85
N PRO A 91 15.96 -9.55 -6.21
CA PRO A 91 16.37 -8.20 -5.85
C PRO A 91 16.84 -7.46 -7.12
N LEU A 92 15.90 -6.78 -7.79
CA LEU A 92 16.15 -6.06 -9.04
C LEU A 92 16.09 -4.55 -8.81
N SER A 93 16.89 -3.79 -9.55
CA SER A 93 16.73 -2.34 -9.61
C SER A 93 15.40 -1.96 -10.29
N ILE A 94 15.00 -0.70 -10.17
CA ILE A 94 13.83 -0.17 -10.89
C ILE A 94 14.02 -0.37 -12.39
N ARG A 95 15.24 -0.15 -12.91
CA ARG A 95 15.61 -0.32 -14.33
C ARG A 95 15.49 -1.78 -14.79
N GLU A 96 15.90 -2.72 -13.96
CA GLU A 96 15.90 -4.16 -14.27
C GLU A 96 14.54 -4.84 -14.10
N THR A 97 13.52 -4.13 -13.64
CA THR A 97 12.18 -4.68 -13.43
C THR A 97 11.29 -4.36 -14.64
N PRO A 98 10.84 -5.33 -15.45
CA PRO A 98 10.07 -5.06 -16.68
C PRO A 98 8.58 -4.82 -16.40
N GLN A 99 8.27 -3.96 -15.44
CA GLN A 99 6.93 -3.48 -15.07
C GLN A 99 7.02 -2.05 -14.57
N SER A 100 5.90 -1.34 -14.57
CA SER A 100 5.77 -0.04 -13.92
C SER A 100 5.80 -0.24 -12.41
N VAL A 101 6.86 0.22 -11.76
CA VAL A 101 7.07 0.11 -10.32
C VAL A 101 7.44 1.45 -9.73
N SER A 102 7.05 1.69 -8.49
CA SER A 102 7.36 2.89 -7.72
C SER A 102 7.75 2.53 -6.30
N VAL A 103 8.61 3.33 -5.69
CA VAL A 103 8.96 3.19 -4.28
C VAL A 103 8.75 4.53 -3.58
N ILE A 104 7.94 4.51 -2.53
CA ILE A 104 7.75 5.64 -1.62
C ILE A 104 8.64 5.38 -0.41
N THR A 105 9.79 6.07 -0.39
CA THR A 105 10.85 5.88 0.61
C THR A 105 10.49 6.50 1.96
N ARG A 106 11.19 6.11 3.03
CA ARG A 106 11.03 6.73 4.35
C ARG A 106 11.24 8.23 4.30
N GLN A 107 12.29 8.69 3.60
CA GLN A 107 12.58 10.11 3.45
C GLN A 107 11.40 10.88 2.83
N ARG A 108 10.81 10.34 1.77
CA ARG A 108 9.66 10.98 1.12
C ARG A 108 8.43 10.99 2.03
N MET A 109 8.18 9.90 2.76
CA MET A 109 7.08 9.84 3.73
C MET A 109 7.28 10.87 4.84
N ASP A 110 8.49 11.00 5.37
CA ASP A 110 8.81 11.99 6.39
C ASP A 110 8.62 13.42 5.85
N ASP A 111 9.17 13.76 4.68
CA ASP A 111 9.10 15.10 4.10
C ASP A 111 7.65 15.55 3.83
N GLN A 112 6.81 14.66 3.31
CA GLN A 112 5.41 14.96 3.03
C GLN A 112 4.48 14.78 4.26
N GLY A 113 5.01 14.32 5.42
CA GLY A 113 4.23 14.12 6.64
C GLY A 113 3.19 13.00 6.51
N MET A 114 3.50 11.94 5.77
CA MET A 114 2.62 10.79 5.60
C MET A 114 2.63 9.91 6.84
N ASN A 115 1.48 9.66 7.45
CA ASN A 115 1.35 8.89 8.69
C ASN A 115 0.64 7.55 8.51
N ASP A 116 -0.18 7.41 7.47
CA ASP A 116 -0.87 6.15 7.16
C ASP A 116 -0.82 5.80 5.67
N LEU A 117 -1.27 4.59 5.33
CA LEU A 117 -1.25 4.09 3.96
C LEU A 117 -2.12 4.94 3.01
N ASN A 118 -3.18 5.61 3.50
CA ASN A 118 -4.01 6.47 2.68
C ASN A 118 -3.23 7.70 2.19
N ASP A 119 -2.36 8.25 3.04
CA ASP A 119 -1.46 9.34 2.65
C ASP A 119 -0.52 8.89 1.52
N VAL A 120 0.07 7.69 1.64
CA VAL A 120 0.90 7.11 0.57
C VAL A 120 0.12 6.94 -0.71
N VAL A 121 -1.06 6.32 -0.67
CA VAL A 121 -1.90 6.08 -1.86
C VAL A 121 -2.30 7.40 -2.52
N LYS A 122 -2.63 8.42 -1.72
CA LYS A 122 -2.95 9.77 -2.23
C LYS A 122 -1.83 10.33 -3.10
N TYR A 123 -0.56 10.08 -2.76
CA TYR A 123 0.61 10.64 -3.46
C TYR A 123 1.43 9.61 -4.27
N ALA A 124 1.10 8.31 -4.21
CA ALA A 124 1.79 7.28 -4.99
C ALA A 124 1.50 7.42 -6.50
N PRO A 125 2.50 7.23 -7.39
CA PRO A 125 2.33 7.28 -8.83
C PRO A 125 1.27 6.29 -9.34
N GLY A 126 0.37 6.77 -10.21
CA GLY A 126 -0.62 5.93 -10.90
C GLY A 126 -1.71 5.30 -10.03
N VAL A 127 -1.79 5.65 -8.75
CA VAL A 127 -2.79 5.14 -7.81
C VAL A 127 -3.73 6.28 -7.41
N THR A 128 -5.00 6.00 -7.18
CA THR A 128 -6.01 6.97 -6.74
C THR A 128 -6.65 6.48 -5.45
N LEU A 129 -6.76 7.37 -4.46
CA LEU A 129 -7.52 7.14 -3.24
C LEU A 129 -8.97 7.59 -3.48
N HIS A 130 -9.92 6.71 -3.29
CA HIS A 130 -11.35 6.99 -3.32
C HIS A 130 -11.94 6.67 -1.94
N ARG A 131 -12.72 7.60 -1.37
CA ARG A 131 -13.40 7.40 -0.08
C ARG A 131 -14.90 7.34 -0.29
N THR A 132 -15.57 6.39 0.34
CA THR A 132 -17.04 6.25 0.28
C THR A 132 -17.72 6.55 1.62
N ALA A 133 -16.93 6.66 2.68
CA ALA A 133 -17.33 7.10 4.01
C ALA A 133 -16.10 7.58 4.80
N SER A 134 -16.27 7.99 6.02
CA SER A 134 -15.17 8.45 6.88
C SER A 134 -14.03 7.44 7.00
N ASP A 135 -14.36 6.16 7.17
CA ASP A 135 -13.42 5.06 7.38
C ASP A 135 -13.45 3.99 6.28
N ARG A 136 -14.10 4.29 5.15
CA ARG A 136 -14.16 3.41 3.97
C ARG A 136 -13.35 3.97 2.83
N GLN A 137 -12.22 3.33 2.54
CA GLN A 137 -11.33 3.70 1.46
C GLN A 137 -11.21 2.60 0.41
N GLU A 138 -11.10 3.03 -0.83
CA GLU A 138 -10.81 2.18 -1.98
C GLU A 138 -9.57 2.72 -2.69
N PHE A 139 -8.69 1.81 -3.06
CA PHE A 139 -7.48 2.13 -3.83
C PHE A 139 -7.71 1.68 -5.28
N LEU A 140 -7.48 2.60 -6.23
CA LEU A 140 -7.67 2.30 -7.65
C LEU A 140 -6.36 2.53 -8.41
N ALA A 141 -6.09 1.66 -9.37
CA ALA A 141 -5.02 1.83 -10.33
C ALA A 141 -5.46 1.31 -11.70
N ARG A 142 -5.11 2.05 -12.75
CA ARG A 142 -5.38 1.65 -14.14
C ARG A 142 -6.82 1.23 -14.43
N GLY A 143 -7.84 1.79 -13.73
CA GLY A 143 -9.26 1.49 -13.92
C GLY A 143 -9.81 0.35 -13.05
N PHE A 144 -9.01 -0.24 -12.18
CA PHE A 144 -9.43 -1.35 -11.34
C PHE A 144 -9.14 -1.09 -9.85
N LYS A 145 -9.91 -1.72 -8.96
CA LYS A 145 -9.65 -1.68 -7.52
C LYS A 145 -8.47 -2.58 -7.16
N ILE A 146 -7.66 -2.13 -6.22
CA ILE A 146 -6.55 -2.90 -5.65
C ILE A 146 -7.10 -3.82 -4.57
N ASP A 147 -6.90 -5.13 -4.71
CA ASP A 147 -7.36 -6.16 -3.77
C ASP A 147 -6.24 -6.72 -2.91
N ASN A 148 -4.98 -6.52 -3.30
CA ASN A 148 -3.84 -7.12 -2.65
C ASN A 148 -2.94 -6.06 -2.00
N ILE A 149 -2.71 -6.23 -0.70
CA ILE A 149 -1.59 -5.63 0.04
C ILE A 149 -0.62 -6.75 0.38
N MET A 150 0.67 -6.44 0.40
CA MET A 150 1.70 -7.33 0.90
C MET A 150 2.38 -6.72 2.12
N TYR A 151 2.86 -7.58 2.98
CA TYR A 151 3.74 -7.22 4.09
C TYR A 151 5.03 -8.04 3.94
N ASP A 152 6.15 -7.38 3.66
CA ASP A 152 7.45 -8.01 3.32
C ASP A 152 7.34 -9.09 2.22
N GLY A 153 6.46 -8.86 1.23
CA GLY A 153 6.23 -9.76 0.12
C GLY A 153 5.30 -10.95 0.40
N LEU A 154 4.67 -11.03 1.57
CA LEU A 154 3.60 -11.97 1.87
C LEU A 154 2.23 -11.32 1.58
N PRO A 155 1.43 -11.88 0.66
CA PRO A 155 0.16 -11.28 0.27
C PRO A 155 -0.89 -11.35 1.37
N SER A 156 -1.69 -10.29 1.48
CA SER A 156 -2.85 -10.18 2.34
C SER A 156 -4.03 -9.66 1.52
N SER A 157 -5.23 -10.13 1.79
CA SER A 157 -6.42 -9.70 1.06
C SER A 157 -6.92 -8.34 1.56
N ILE A 158 -7.29 -7.47 0.62
CA ILE A 158 -8.23 -6.37 0.86
C ILE A 158 -9.49 -6.70 0.09
N SER A 159 -10.30 -7.59 0.60
CA SER A 159 -11.61 -7.86 0.01
C SER A 159 -12.60 -6.74 0.34
N ALA A 160 -13.76 -6.75 -0.28
CA ALA A 160 -14.85 -5.85 0.09
C ALA A 160 -15.25 -5.96 1.57
N TYR A 161 -14.93 -7.09 2.20
CA TYR A 161 -15.25 -7.38 3.59
C TYR A 161 -14.15 -6.93 4.56
N THR A 162 -12.86 -6.98 4.13
CA THR A 162 -11.71 -6.69 5.00
C THR A 162 -11.15 -5.30 4.80
N GLN A 163 -11.57 -4.60 3.76
CA GLN A 163 -11.13 -3.26 3.38
C GLN A 163 -11.18 -2.28 4.55
N ASP A 164 -12.22 -2.37 5.34
CA ASP A 164 -12.46 -1.47 6.47
C ASP A 164 -11.51 -1.71 7.65
N VAL A 165 -10.83 -2.85 7.70
CA VAL A 165 -9.96 -3.24 8.82
C VAL A 165 -8.48 -3.09 8.50
N ILE A 166 -8.06 -3.44 7.28
CA ILE A 166 -6.64 -3.59 6.92
C ILE A 166 -6.09 -2.36 6.18
N SER A 167 -6.92 -1.57 5.50
CA SER A 167 -6.47 -0.50 4.58
C SER A 167 -5.83 0.73 5.25
N GLY A 168 -6.01 0.93 6.54
CA GLY A 168 -5.54 2.11 7.29
C GLY A 168 -4.21 1.90 8.03
N ALA A 169 -3.26 1.11 7.50
CA ALA A 169 -2.01 0.80 8.19
C ALA A 169 -1.19 2.06 8.56
N ASP A 170 -0.80 2.18 9.84
CA ASP A 170 0.10 3.21 10.33
C ASP A 170 1.52 3.00 9.80
N LEU A 171 2.17 4.06 9.32
CA LEU A 171 3.47 3.98 8.66
C LEU A 171 4.68 4.03 9.61
N ALA A 172 4.48 4.20 10.92
CA ALA A 172 5.59 4.29 11.89
C ALA A 172 6.52 3.08 11.83
N MET A 173 5.98 1.88 11.58
CA MET A 173 6.73 0.63 11.55
C MET A 173 7.28 0.21 10.18
N TYR A 174 7.05 1.02 9.12
CA TYR A 174 7.47 0.67 7.76
C TYR A 174 8.62 1.55 7.28
N ASP A 175 9.59 0.92 6.60
CA ASP A 175 10.71 1.56 5.93
C ASP A 175 10.26 2.24 4.63
N ARG A 176 9.45 1.55 3.84
CA ARG A 176 8.96 2.03 2.55
C ARG A 176 7.68 1.33 2.11
N VAL A 177 7.05 1.88 1.10
CA VAL A 177 5.94 1.24 0.37
C VAL A 177 6.34 1.08 -1.09
N GLU A 178 6.30 -0.15 -1.58
CA GLU A 178 6.56 -0.48 -2.97
C GLU A 178 5.23 -0.67 -3.70
N VAL A 179 5.11 -0.14 -4.92
CA VAL A 179 3.90 -0.23 -5.75
C VAL A 179 4.27 -0.91 -7.06
N VAL A 180 3.64 -2.04 -7.36
CA VAL A 180 3.76 -2.73 -8.66
C VAL A 180 2.43 -2.62 -9.38
N ARG A 181 2.40 -1.90 -10.51
CA ARG A 181 1.18 -1.67 -11.30
C ARG A 181 0.96 -2.77 -12.33
N GLY A 182 -0.31 -3.11 -12.56
CA GLY A 182 -0.71 -4.18 -13.46
C GLY A 182 -0.97 -5.51 -12.77
N ALA A 183 -1.07 -6.59 -13.53
CA ALA A 183 -1.33 -7.93 -13.01
C ALA A 183 -0.10 -8.49 -12.28
N THR A 184 -0.28 -8.90 -11.03
CA THR A 184 0.79 -9.38 -10.14
C THR A 184 0.59 -10.83 -9.70
N GLY A 185 -0.23 -11.60 -10.43
CA GLY A 185 -0.66 -12.93 -10.03
C GLY A 185 0.47 -13.95 -9.80
N LEU A 186 1.64 -13.75 -10.43
CA LEU A 186 2.84 -14.55 -10.15
C LEU A 186 3.20 -14.53 -8.66
N MET A 187 3.15 -13.34 -8.02
CA MET A 187 3.55 -13.15 -6.62
C MET A 187 2.37 -13.22 -5.65
N THR A 188 1.22 -12.66 -6.04
CA THR A 188 0.07 -12.52 -5.15
C THR A 188 -0.91 -13.70 -5.22
N GLY A 189 -0.89 -14.48 -6.30
CA GLY A 189 -1.95 -15.43 -6.62
C GLY A 189 -3.23 -14.74 -7.09
N ALA A 190 -4.36 -15.05 -6.47
CA ALA A 190 -5.65 -14.48 -6.82
C ALA A 190 -5.74 -12.98 -6.49
N GLY A 191 -6.40 -12.20 -7.34
CA GLY A 191 -6.64 -10.77 -7.14
C GLY A 191 -7.03 -10.00 -8.39
N SER A 192 -7.03 -8.68 -8.31
CA SER A 192 -7.35 -7.74 -9.38
C SER A 192 -6.11 -7.36 -10.19
N PRO A 193 -6.26 -7.07 -11.49
CA PRO A 193 -5.13 -6.63 -12.32
C PRO A 193 -4.70 -5.17 -12.07
N ALA A 194 -5.14 -4.51 -11.01
CA ALA A 194 -4.89 -3.10 -10.74
C ALA A 194 -3.43 -2.78 -10.40
N ALA A 195 -3.04 -3.16 -9.23
CA ALA A 195 -1.70 -3.02 -8.66
C ALA A 195 -1.59 -3.85 -7.37
N THR A 196 -0.37 -3.95 -6.84
CA THR A 196 -0.09 -4.46 -5.50
C THR A 196 0.72 -3.43 -4.74
N LEU A 197 0.37 -3.21 -3.47
CA LEU A 197 1.10 -2.40 -2.51
C LEU A 197 1.85 -3.31 -1.56
N ASN A 198 3.16 -3.16 -1.43
CA ASN A 198 3.97 -3.92 -0.48
C ASN A 198 4.54 -2.99 0.60
N LEU A 199 4.14 -3.20 1.83
CA LEU A 199 4.63 -2.48 3.00
C LEU A 199 5.85 -3.23 3.54
N VAL A 200 7.03 -2.62 3.41
CA VAL A 200 8.28 -3.19 3.87
C VAL A 200 8.59 -2.68 5.27
N ARG A 201 8.71 -3.59 6.24
CA ARG A 201 8.89 -3.24 7.65
C ARG A 201 10.31 -2.74 7.93
N LYS A 202 10.43 -1.85 8.91
CA LYS A 202 11.71 -1.44 9.50
C LYS A 202 12.40 -2.64 10.14
N ARG A 203 13.71 -2.80 9.91
CA ARG A 203 14.53 -3.85 10.48
C ARG A 203 15.34 -3.35 11.67
N PRO A 204 15.78 -4.24 12.59
CA PRO A 204 16.70 -3.87 13.66
C PRO A 204 18.05 -3.43 13.13
N THR A 205 18.69 -2.50 13.81
CA THR A 205 20.03 -1.98 13.49
C THR A 205 21.08 -2.52 14.45
N ALA A 206 22.30 -2.68 13.95
CA ALA A 206 23.44 -3.12 14.76
C ALA A 206 24.01 -1.99 15.63
N VAL A 207 23.74 -0.73 15.25
CA VAL A 207 24.11 0.47 16.00
C VAL A 207 22.90 1.03 16.75
N PRO A 208 23.09 1.65 17.92
CA PRO A 208 22.01 2.29 18.63
C PRO A 208 21.32 3.35 17.76
N GLN A 209 20.02 3.27 17.67
CA GLN A 209 19.18 4.24 16.98
C GLN A 209 17.93 4.47 17.82
N VAL A 210 17.75 5.71 18.28
CA VAL A 210 16.56 6.09 19.04
C VAL A 210 16.04 7.40 18.48
N SER A 211 14.74 7.46 18.18
CA SER A 211 14.09 8.72 17.82
C SER A 211 12.75 8.87 18.49
N VAL A 212 12.41 10.12 18.78
CA VAL A 212 11.09 10.53 19.27
C VAL A 212 10.59 11.64 18.36
N THR A 213 9.45 11.44 17.74
CA THR A 213 8.78 12.45 16.91
C THR A 213 7.47 12.84 17.58
N THR A 214 7.26 14.14 17.80
CA THR A 214 5.98 14.68 18.28
C THR A 214 5.46 15.68 17.27
N SER A 215 4.17 15.60 16.99
CA SER A 215 3.50 16.46 16.00
C SER A 215 2.22 17.04 16.58
N ALA A 216 1.91 18.29 16.19
CA ALA A 216 0.65 18.97 16.50
C ALA A 216 0.14 19.67 15.25
N GLY A 217 -1.17 19.63 15.02
CA GLY A 217 -1.73 20.16 13.78
C GLY A 217 -3.18 20.65 13.90
N SER A 218 -3.73 21.03 12.76
CA SER A 218 -5.12 21.44 12.61
C SER A 218 -6.06 20.37 13.16
N TRP A 219 -7.22 20.81 13.67
CA TRP A 219 -8.28 19.99 14.27
C TRP A 219 -7.81 19.20 15.48
N ASP A 220 -7.03 19.85 16.37
CA ASP A 220 -6.51 19.24 17.61
C ASP A 220 -5.80 17.90 17.36
N ARG A 221 -5.08 17.77 16.23
CA ARG A 221 -4.31 16.58 15.91
C ARG A 221 -3.01 16.58 16.67
N TYR A 222 -2.79 15.54 17.48
CA TYR A 222 -1.58 15.31 18.24
C TYR A 222 -1.08 13.89 17.97
N ARG A 223 0.20 13.77 17.63
CA ARG A 223 0.84 12.46 17.42
C ARG A 223 2.19 12.41 18.09
N THR A 224 2.50 11.30 18.74
CA THR A 224 3.83 10.98 19.26
C THR A 224 4.25 9.60 18.77
N GLU A 225 5.49 9.50 18.30
CA GLU A 225 6.10 8.27 17.81
C GLU A 225 7.45 8.09 18.51
N VAL A 226 7.72 6.88 18.99
CA VAL A 226 9.00 6.45 19.57
C VAL A 226 9.50 5.26 18.78
N ASP A 227 10.75 5.31 18.34
CA ASP A 227 11.40 4.25 17.59
C ASP A 227 12.78 4.00 18.17
N ALA A 228 13.04 2.80 18.66
CA ALA A 228 14.29 2.41 19.28
C ALA A 228 14.79 1.08 18.76
N SER A 229 16.04 1.05 18.33
CA SER A 229 16.71 -0.12 17.76
C SER A 229 18.14 -0.23 18.24
N ASN A 230 18.58 -1.46 18.51
CA ASN A 230 19.97 -1.73 18.91
C ASN A 230 20.30 -3.23 18.79
N LYS A 231 21.60 -3.53 18.84
CA LYS A 231 22.09 -4.88 19.20
C LYS A 231 21.73 -5.18 20.66
N LEU A 232 21.38 -6.44 20.93
CA LEU A 232 20.98 -6.93 22.24
C LEU A 232 22.04 -7.80 22.91
N ASN A 233 23.12 -8.12 22.20
CA ASN A 233 24.29 -8.83 22.73
C ASN A 233 25.60 -8.19 22.23
N ASP A 234 26.71 -8.50 22.86
CA ASP A 234 28.02 -7.91 22.55
C ASP A 234 28.51 -8.21 21.13
N SER A 235 28.21 -9.40 20.62
CA SER A 235 28.58 -9.82 19.27
C SER A 235 27.75 -9.13 18.16
N GLY A 236 26.60 -8.50 18.50
CA GLY A 236 25.70 -7.92 17.51
C GLY A 236 24.89 -8.95 16.72
N THR A 237 25.00 -10.25 17.06
CA THR A 237 24.25 -11.31 16.40
C THR A 237 22.79 -11.36 16.76
N VAL A 238 22.37 -10.72 17.86
CA VAL A 238 20.97 -10.54 18.21
C VAL A 238 20.66 -9.03 18.24
N ARG A 239 19.67 -8.62 17.48
CA ARG A 239 19.26 -7.23 17.32
C ARG A 239 17.75 -7.11 17.54
N GLY A 240 17.33 -5.98 18.09
CA GLY A 240 15.91 -5.73 18.32
C GLY A 240 15.51 -4.31 17.99
N ARG A 241 14.25 -4.14 17.61
CA ARG A 241 13.63 -2.83 17.41
C ARG A 241 12.23 -2.81 17.98
N VAL A 242 11.85 -1.68 18.56
CA VAL A 242 10.50 -1.40 19.01
C VAL A 242 10.06 -0.05 18.46
N VAL A 243 8.81 0.02 17.99
CA VAL A 243 8.17 1.27 17.57
C VAL A 243 6.83 1.38 18.27
N ALA A 244 6.52 2.54 18.79
CA ALA A 244 5.22 2.86 19.37
C ALA A 244 4.75 4.21 18.84
N ALA A 245 3.50 4.30 18.42
CA ALA A 245 2.87 5.55 17.99
C ALA A 245 1.49 5.70 18.63
N TYR A 246 1.18 6.94 19.00
CA TYR A 246 -0.13 7.34 19.51
C TYR A 246 -0.57 8.59 18.78
N GLU A 247 -1.81 8.59 18.28
CA GLU A 247 -2.43 9.72 17.60
C GLU A 247 -3.83 9.94 18.18
N ASP A 248 -4.18 11.20 18.42
CA ASP A 248 -5.52 11.65 18.83
C ASP A 248 -5.84 12.89 17.99
N ASP A 249 -6.90 12.84 17.20
CA ASP A 249 -7.30 13.93 16.34
C ASP A 249 -8.82 14.08 16.23
N LYS A 250 -9.23 15.29 15.93
CA LYS A 250 -10.55 15.58 15.41
C LYS A 250 -10.48 15.70 13.89
N SER A 251 -11.64 15.77 13.25
CA SER A 251 -11.73 16.02 11.82
C SER A 251 -12.26 17.44 11.55
N PHE A 252 -12.15 17.87 10.31
CA PHE A 252 -12.92 19.03 9.83
C PHE A 252 -14.43 18.77 9.77
N SER A 253 -14.85 17.49 9.80
CA SER A 253 -16.26 17.09 9.91
C SER A 253 -16.73 17.22 11.37
N ASP A 254 -17.94 17.72 11.54
CA ASP A 254 -18.53 17.93 12.86
C ASP A 254 -18.53 16.63 13.68
N ILE A 255 -18.25 16.72 14.98
CA ILE A 255 -18.19 15.65 15.99
C ILE A 255 -17.23 14.47 15.71
N ARG A 256 -16.68 14.34 14.53
CA ARG A 256 -15.78 13.22 14.18
C ARG A 256 -14.48 13.30 14.96
N LYS A 257 -14.07 12.16 15.54
CA LYS A 257 -12.82 11.97 16.30
C LYS A 257 -12.16 10.67 15.88
N ASN A 258 -10.83 10.64 15.90
CA ASN A 258 -10.06 9.43 15.69
C ASN A 258 -9.00 9.31 16.78
N GLN A 259 -8.78 8.10 17.24
CA GLN A 259 -7.69 7.76 18.15
C GLN A 259 -7.01 6.51 17.65
N ARG A 260 -5.70 6.57 17.44
CA ARG A 260 -4.90 5.45 16.96
C ARG A 260 -3.77 5.12 17.89
N GLN A 261 -3.55 3.83 18.11
CA GLN A 261 -2.44 3.29 18.87
C GLN A 261 -1.75 2.22 18.04
N THR A 262 -0.43 2.32 17.88
CA THR A 262 0.37 1.36 17.13
C THR A 262 1.56 0.91 17.96
N PHE A 263 1.76 -0.40 18.03
CA PHE A 263 2.92 -1.04 18.65
C PHE A 263 3.53 -2.03 17.69
N TYR A 264 4.84 -2.03 17.58
CA TYR A 264 5.62 -2.93 16.75
C TYR A 264 6.87 -3.37 17.50
N GLY A 265 7.17 -4.66 17.42
CA GLY A 265 8.39 -5.23 17.94
C GLY A 265 8.95 -6.28 17.00
N ILE A 266 10.27 -6.26 16.79
CA ILE A 266 10.98 -7.21 15.94
C ILE A 266 12.32 -7.58 16.55
N LEU A 267 12.67 -8.84 16.43
CA LEU A 267 13.97 -9.41 16.78
C LEU A 267 14.57 -10.09 15.56
N GLU A 268 15.86 -9.91 15.36
CA GLU A 268 16.68 -10.67 14.42
C GLU A 268 17.80 -11.36 15.16
N ALA A 269 18.02 -12.62 14.86
CA ALA A 269 19.10 -13.43 15.42
C ALA A 269 19.87 -14.12 14.30
N ASP A 270 21.16 -13.86 14.19
CA ASP A 270 22.08 -14.62 13.35
C ASP A 270 22.41 -15.91 14.08
N LEU A 271 21.76 -17.01 13.70
CA LEU A 271 21.95 -18.33 14.30
C LEU A 271 23.35 -18.89 14.00
N ASN A 272 23.88 -18.47 12.85
CA ASN A 272 25.26 -18.64 12.40
C ASN A 272 25.53 -17.63 11.28
N ASP A 273 26.72 -17.64 10.70
CA ASP A 273 27.16 -16.69 9.64
C ASP A 273 26.28 -16.74 8.38
N SER A 274 25.54 -17.83 8.17
CA SER A 274 24.73 -18.07 6.98
C SER A 274 23.23 -18.02 7.24
N THR A 275 22.78 -18.05 8.51
CA THR A 275 21.36 -18.20 8.87
C THR A 275 20.90 -17.10 9.78
N THR A 276 19.94 -16.32 9.32
CA THR A 276 19.26 -15.29 10.12
C THR A 276 17.81 -15.70 10.38
N TRP A 277 17.39 -15.63 11.62
CA TRP A 277 15.99 -15.78 12.03
C TRP A 277 15.42 -14.43 12.46
N THR A 278 14.26 -14.10 11.93
CA THR A 278 13.48 -12.90 12.25
C THR A 278 12.15 -13.31 12.87
N VAL A 279 11.75 -12.62 13.93
CA VAL A 279 10.41 -12.77 14.52
C VAL A 279 9.91 -11.43 15.02
N GLY A 280 8.62 -11.17 14.85
CA GLY A 280 8.04 -9.93 15.33
C GLY A 280 6.53 -9.95 15.39
N ALA A 281 5.99 -8.89 15.99
CA ALA A 281 4.56 -8.67 16.10
C ALA A 281 4.24 -7.18 16.02
N SER A 282 3.04 -6.88 15.56
CA SER A 282 2.47 -5.53 15.65
C SER A 282 1.03 -5.58 16.13
N LYS A 283 0.60 -4.49 16.76
CA LYS A 283 -0.78 -4.22 17.10
C LYS A 283 -1.13 -2.79 16.73
N GLN A 284 -2.21 -2.63 15.97
CA GLN A 284 -2.83 -1.33 15.72
C GLN A 284 -4.27 -1.36 16.21
N ARG A 285 -4.67 -0.33 16.95
CA ARG A 285 -6.04 -0.11 17.38
C ARG A 285 -6.48 1.28 16.98
N ASP A 286 -7.63 1.36 16.32
CA ASP A 286 -8.29 2.61 15.96
C ASP A 286 -9.65 2.67 16.67
N ASP A 287 -9.90 3.74 17.45
CA ASP A 287 -11.18 4.04 18.09
C ASP A 287 -11.71 5.32 17.42
N ASN A 288 -12.70 5.21 16.53
CA ASN A 288 -13.13 6.29 15.66
C ASN A 288 -14.62 6.60 15.82
N THR A 289 -14.98 7.90 15.91
CA THR A 289 -16.35 8.33 15.63
C THR A 289 -16.50 8.46 14.12
N SER A 290 -17.36 7.66 13.51
CA SER A 290 -17.44 7.51 12.05
C SER A 290 -18.87 7.49 11.53
N ASP A 291 -19.05 7.84 10.26
CA ASP A 291 -20.25 7.55 9.48
C ASP A 291 -20.06 6.25 8.67
N TRP A 292 -21.15 5.61 8.28
CA TRP A 292 -21.09 4.40 7.45
C TRP A 292 -21.23 4.71 5.96
N GLY A 293 -21.83 5.82 5.59
CA GLY A 293 -21.93 6.27 4.22
C GLY A 293 -21.79 7.79 4.16
N GLY A 294 -21.00 8.38 3.37
CA GLY A 294 -20.75 9.82 3.27
C GLY A 294 -22.01 10.67 2.97
N LEU A 295 -21.80 11.81 2.37
CA LEU A 295 -22.87 12.76 2.02
C LEU A 295 -23.62 12.30 0.76
N PRO A 296 -24.97 12.41 0.69
CA PRO A 296 -25.74 12.06 -0.49
C PRO A 296 -25.72 13.16 -1.55
N SER A 297 -26.03 12.77 -2.81
CA SER A 297 -26.48 13.69 -3.87
C SER A 297 -28.01 13.71 -3.96
N GLY A 298 -28.54 14.59 -4.80
CA GLY A 298 -29.91 14.50 -5.27
C GLY A 298 -30.15 13.23 -6.12
N PRO A 299 -31.42 12.93 -6.48
CA PRO A 299 -31.81 11.68 -7.14
C PRO A 299 -31.09 11.40 -8.47
N ASN A 300 -30.71 12.45 -9.21
CA ASN A 300 -29.98 12.34 -10.49
C ASN A 300 -28.54 12.87 -10.39
N GLY A 301 -27.97 12.94 -9.17
CA GLY A 301 -26.61 13.39 -8.94
C GLY A 301 -26.43 14.88 -8.68
N GLU A 302 -27.51 15.61 -8.44
CA GLU A 302 -27.46 17.05 -8.13
C GLU A 302 -26.63 17.31 -6.87
N ASP A 303 -25.76 18.33 -6.90
CA ASP A 303 -25.04 18.80 -5.71
C ASP A 303 -26.03 19.48 -4.74
N LEU A 304 -26.16 18.93 -3.56
CA LEU A 304 -26.99 19.48 -2.49
C LEU A 304 -26.33 20.65 -1.74
N HIS A 305 -25.11 21.05 -2.14
CA HIS A 305 -24.36 22.17 -1.55
C HIS A 305 -24.20 22.08 -0.02
N LEU A 306 -24.08 20.87 0.51
CA LEU A 306 -23.84 20.63 1.93
C LEU A 306 -22.51 21.24 2.36
N LYS A 307 -22.42 21.69 3.62
CA LYS A 307 -21.14 22.19 4.17
C LYS A 307 -20.09 21.09 4.19
N ARG A 308 -18.80 21.44 4.04
CA ARG A 308 -17.69 20.46 4.18
C ARG A 308 -17.70 19.80 5.56
N SER A 309 -18.12 20.52 6.59
CA SER A 309 -18.18 19.99 7.95
C SER A 309 -19.38 19.11 8.23
N THR A 310 -20.36 19.03 7.31
CA THR A 310 -21.57 18.23 7.53
C THR A 310 -21.20 16.77 7.81
N PHE A 311 -21.73 16.25 8.91
CA PHE A 311 -21.60 14.86 9.32
C PHE A 311 -23.01 14.30 9.55
N LEU A 312 -23.36 13.22 8.87
CA LEU A 312 -24.72 12.67 8.86
C LEU A 312 -24.84 11.41 9.72
N SER A 313 -24.05 11.34 10.80
CA SER A 313 -24.16 10.29 11.79
C SER A 313 -24.31 10.88 13.19
N ASN A 314 -24.25 10.08 14.23
CA ASN A 314 -24.62 10.45 15.59
C ASN A 314 -23.40 10.46 16.53
N ASP A 315 -23.50 11.13 17.68
CA ASP A 315 -22.44 11.25 18.69
C ASP A 315 -22.06 9.92 19.37
N TRP A 316 -22.95 8.95 19.33
CA TRP A 316 -22.71 7.58 19.78
C TRP A 316 -22.17 6.64 18.68
N SER A 317 -22.03 7.12 17.46
CA SER A 317 -21.50 6.33 16.34
C SER A 317 -20.03 6.03 16.51
N TYR A 318 -19.62 4.82 16.14
CA TYR A 318 -18.23 4.40 16.18
C TYR A 318 -17.90 3.39 15.08
N TRP A 319 -16.62 3.31 14.74
CA TRP A 319 -16.02 2.29 13.89
C TRP A 319 -14.64 1.95 14.45
N ASN A 320 -14.63 1.01 15.38
CA ASN A 320 -13.42 0.62 16.08
C ASN A 320 -12.78 -0.56 15.37
N LYS A 321 -11.44 -0.53 15.26
CA LYS A 321 -10.66 -1.55 14.58
C LYS A 321 -9.53 -2.02 15.48
N ASP A 322 -9.27 -3.33 15.49
CA ASP A 322 -8.13 -3.94 16.19
C ASP A 322 -7.45 -4.90 15.21
N ASN A 323 -6.17 -4.67 14.93
CA ASN A 323 -5.37 -5.47 14.01
C ASN A 323 -4.12 -5.94 14.72
N ILE A 324 -3.98 -7.25 14.90
CA ILE A 324 -2.79 -7.88 15.46
C ILE A 324 -2.15 -8.71 14.39
N MET A 325 -0.86 -8.53 14.19
CA MET A 325 -0.06 -9.29 13.23
C MET A 325 1.13 -9.92 13.93
N PHE A 326 1.32 -11.21 13.72
CA PHE A 326 2.54 -11.93 14.07
C PHE A 326 3.23 -12.37 12.78
N PHE A 327 4.56 -12.29 12.72
CA PHE A 327 5.33 -12.70 11.57
C PHE A 327 6.67 -13.29 11.98
N THR A 328 7.18 -14.18 11.14
CA THR A 328 8.51 -14.78 11.31
C THR A 328 9.09 -15.17 9.96
N ASP A 329 10.38 -15.06 9.82
CA ASP A 329 11.10 -15.63 8.67
C ASP A 329 12.47 -16.18 9.07
N VAL A 330 12.91 -17.21 8.34
CA VAL A 330 14.26 -17.78 8.41
C VAL A 330 14.86 -17.70 7.03
N THR A 331 16.02 -17.08 6.91
CA THR A 331 16.80 -17.02 5.68
C THR A 331 18.14 -17.73 5.88
N HIS A 332 18.43 -18.69 5.02
CA HIS A 332 19.72 -19.38 4.99
C HIS A 332 20.42 -19.12 3.66
N ARG A 333 21.69 -18.70 3.71
CA ARG A 333 22.55 -18.47 2.54
C ARG A 333 23.56 -19.60 2.41
N PHE A 334 23.58 -20.24 1.24
CA PHE A 334 24.51 -21.28 0.92
C PHE A 334 25.77 -20.68 0.29
N ASP A 335 26.95 -21.37 0.45
CA ASP A 335 28.25 -20.92 -0.08
C ASP A 335 28.26 -20.78 -1.62
N ASN A 336 27.35 -21.44 -2.31
CA ASN A 336 27.22 -21.40 -3.78
C ASN A 336 26.36 -20.23 -4.29
N GLY A 337 26.01 -19.27 -3.42
CA GLY A 337 25.20 -18.10 -3.76
C GLY A 337 23.68 -18.34 -3.75
N TRP A 338 23.22 -19.54 -3.43
CA TRP A 338 21.80 -19.82 -3.22
C TRP A 338 21.31 -19.32 -1.86
N SER A 339 20.01 -19.03 -1.78
CA SER A 339 19.35 -18.65 -0.54
C SER A 339 18.01 -19.36 -0.40
N ALA A 340 17.77 -19.94 0.76
CA ALA A 340 16.48 -20.52 1.14
C ALA A 340 15.80 -19.57 2.13
N LYS A 341 14.53 -19.26 1.90
CA LYS A 341 13.70 -18.46 2.80
C LYS A 341 12.41 -19.20 3.14
N LEU A 342 12.10 -19.28 4.43
CA LEU A 342 10.81 -19.70 4.94
C LEU A 342 10.20 -18.52 5.68
N ALA A 343 9.01 -18.09 5.29
CA ALA A 343 8.34 -16.94 5.89
C ALA A 343 6.89 -17.28 6.25
N GLY A 344 6.41 -16.74 7.36
CA GLY A 344 5.05 -16.93 7.83
C GLY A 344 4.49 -15.67 8.47
N GLN A 345 3.19 -15.48 8.30
CA GLN A 345 2.44 -14.36 8.87
C GLN A 345 1.05 -14.81 9.31
N LYS A 346 0.62 -14.32 10.45
CA LYS A 346 -0.75 -14.47 10.96
C LYS A 346 -1.29 -13.08 11.28
N ILE A 347 -2.50 -12.79 10.77
CA ILE A 347 -3.25 -11.56 11.04
C ILE A 347 -4.54 -11.93 11.72
N TRP A 348 -4.88 -11.23 12.80
CA TRP A 348 -6.18 -11.19 13.43
C TRP A 348 -6.67 -9.76 13.35
N ALA A 349 -7.74 -9.55 12.62
CA ALA A 349 -8.32 -8.25 12.43
C ALA A 349 -9.80 -8.27 12.83
N GLU A 350 -10.20 -7.30 13.63
CA GLU A 350 -11.57 -7.15 14.10
C GLU A 350 -12.04 -5.71 13.81
N ALA A 351 -13.30 -5.56 13.40
CA ALA A 351 -13.98 -4.28 13.38
C ALA A 351 -15.32 -4.39 14.11
N ASP A 352 -15.61 -3.39 14.93
CA ASP A 352 -16.91 -3.22 15.61
C ASP A 352 -17.47 -1.86 15.19
N THR A 353 -18.59 -1.89 14.48
CA THR A 353 -19.22 -0.72 13.87
C THR A 353 -20.63 -0.55 14.39
N PHE A 354 -20.95 0.63 14.87
CA PHE A 354 -22.32 1.09 15.05
C PHE A 354 -22.42 2.52 14.53
N SER A 355 -22.99 2.67 13.36
CA SER A 355 -22.95 3.94 12.67
C SER A 355 -24.20 4.16 11.81
N SER A 356 -24.27 5.32 11.16
CA SER A 356 -25.41 5.69 10.35
C SER A 356 -25.00 6.02 8.92
N TYR A 357 -25.92 5.78 8.00
CA TYR A 357 -25.82 6.30 6.64
C TYR A 357 -27.15 6.94 6.23
N VAL A 358 -27.10 7.76 5.21
CA VAL A 358 -28.26 8.48 4.68
C VAL A 358 -28.49 8.11 3.23
N GLY A 359 -29.72 7.80 2.89
CA GLY A 359 -30.11 7.50 1.51
C GLY A 359 -31.55 7.92 1.22
N ASN A 360 -31.88 8.00 -0.07
CA ASN A 360 -33.23 8.24 -0.57
C ASN A 360 -33.62 7.09 -1.50
N TYR A 361 -34.11 5.98 -0.91
CA TYR A 361 -34.37 4.74 -1.66
C TYR A 361 -35.81 4.67 -2.20
N ASP A 362 -36.78 5.27 -1.49
CA ASP A 362 -38.20 5.07 -1.75
C ASP A 362 -38.92 6.31 -2.26
N GLY A 363 -38.17 7.37 -2.60
CA GLY A 363 -38.76 8.67 -3.00
C GLY A 363 -39.44 9.41 -1.85
N LEU A 364 -39.33 8.93 -0.62
CA LEU A 364 -39.91 9.55 0.59
C LEU A 364 -39.03 10.66 1.16
N GLY A 365 -37.99 11.08 0.44
CA GLY A 365 -36.96 11.97 0.94
C GLY A 365 -35.79 11.24 1.60
N PHE A 366 -34.87 12.03 2.16
CA PHE A 366 -33.69 11.44 2.80
C PHE A 366 -34.05 10.83 4.16
N GLN A 367 -33.60 9.60 4.33
CA GLN A 367 -33.77 8.82 5.54
C GLN A 367 -32.41 8.49 6.12
N GLN A 368 -32.27 8.54 7.45
CA GLN A 368 -31.12 8.04 8.17
C GLN A 368 -31.39 6.61 8.64
N TYR A 369 -30.49 5.69 8.30
CA TYR A 369 -30.49 4.30 8.70
C TYR A 369 -29.33 4.07 9.67
N HIS A 370 -29.51 3.17 10.64
CA HIS A 370 -28.47 2.80 11.60
C HIS A 370 -28.09 1.36 11.42
N GLY A 371 -26.81 1.07 11.35
CA GLY A 371 -26.29 -0.29 11.23
C GLY A 371 -25.31 -0.61 12.33
N LYS A 372 -25.41 -1.84 12.89
CA LYS A 372 -24.46 -2.36 13.85
C LYS A 372 -23.92 -3.69 13.33
N TYR A 373 -22.60 -3.74 13.13
CA TYR A 373 -21.91 -4.89 12.57
C TYR A 373 -20.64 -5.20 13.36
N ARG A 374 -20.27 -6.46 13.33
CA ARG A 374 -18.96 -6.92 13.77
C ARG A 374 -18.33 -7.79 12.70
N ASP A 375 -17.07 -7.54 12.43
CA ASP A 375 -16.24 -8.23 11.45
C ASP A 375 -15.07 -8.89 12.19
N ASP A 376 -14.87 -10.19 11.96
CA ASP A 376 -13.68 -10.94 12.37
C ASP A 376 -13.00 -11.45 11.09
N ASP A 377 -11.74 -11.10 10.87
CA ASP A 377 -10.92 -11.55 9.74
C ASP A 377 -9.61 -12.17 10.23
N ASP A 378 -9.44 -13.43 9.90
CA ASP A 378 -8.34 -14.29 10.30
C ASP A 378 -7.53 -14.68 9.06
N GLN A 379 -6.32 -14.13 8.86
CA GLN A 379 -5.47 -14.47 7.72
C GLN A 379 -4.20 -15.21 8.17
N THR A 380 -3.84 -16.26 7.43
CA THR A 380 -2.60 -17.02 7.61
C THR A 380 -1.89 -17.11 6.27
N ASN A 381 -0.63 -16.70 6.22
CA ASN A 381 0.18 -16.72 5.00
C ASN A 381 1.50 -17.43 5.30
N LEU A 382 1.87 -18.39 4.45
CA LEU A 382 3.14 -19.12 4.50
C LEU A 382 3.76 -19.10 3.11
N ASP A 383 5.07 -18.94 3.06
CA ASP A 383 5.85 -18.99 1.82
C ASP A 383 7.20 -19.66 2.07
N ALA A 384 7.57 -20.58 1.22
CA ALA A 384 8.88 -21.20 1.21
C ALA A 384 9.49 -21.06 -0.18
N SER A 385 10.68 -20.46 -0.26
CA SER A 385 11.33 -20.21 -1.53
C SER A 385 12.84 -20.52 -1.49
N LEU A 386 13.34 -20.88 -2.66
CA LEU A 386 14.75 -21.09 -2.93
C LEU A 386 15.13 -20.22 -4.12
N SER A 387 16.18 -19.40 -3.99
CA SER A 387 16.64 -18.49 -5.04
C SER A 387 18.17 -18.55 -5.15
N GLY A 388 18.68 -18.40 -6.37
CA GLY A 388 20.12 -18.35 -6.55
C GLY A 388 20.57 -18.37 -8.01
N PRO A 389 21.89 -18.21 -8.23
CA PRO A 389 22.49 -18.25 -9.54
C PRO A 389 22.60 -19.67 -10.09
N PHE A 390 22.54 -19.83 -11.40
CA PHE A 390 22.89 -21.06 -12.10
C PHE A 390 23.60 -20.75 -13.41
N GLN A 391 24.47 -21.66 -13.82
CA GLN A 391 25.26 -21.52 -15.05
C GLN A 391 24.57 -22.26 -16.19
N MET A 392 24.37 -21.59 -17.32
CA MET A 392 23.88 -22.19 -18.55
C MET A 392 24.46 -21.44 -19.76
N PHE A 393 24.91 -22.17 -20.78
CA PHE A 393 25.53 -21.61 -21.98
C PHE A 393 26.73 -20.67 -21.70
N GLY A 394 27.49 -20.94 -20.64
CA GLY A 394 28.65 -20.14 -20.24
C GLY A 394 28.32 -18.79 -19.61
N ARG A 395 27.08 -18.59 -19.20
CA ARG A 395 26.61 -17.35 -18.56
C ARG A 395 25.86 -17.64 -17.25
N GLU A 396 25.88 -16.68 -16.37
CA GLU A 396 25.12 -16.75 -15.12
C GLU A 396 23.68 -16.26 -15.30
N HIS A 397 22.77 -17.01 -14.75
CA HIS A 397 21.35 -16.78 -14.72
C HIS A 397 20.85 -16.84 -13.28
N GLN A 398 19.62 -16.42 -13.02
CA GLN A 398 19.02 -16.49 -11.69
C GLN A 398 17.72 -17.28 -11.74
N LEU A 399 17.45 -18.05 -10.70
CA LEU A 399 16.23 -18.84 -10.55
C LEU A 399 15.62 -18.61 -9.16
N VAL A 400 14.32 -18.46 -9.11
CA VAL A 400 13.51 -18.54 -7.90
C VAL A 400 12.50 -19.65 -8.09
N VAL A 401 12.35 -20.53 -7.12
CA VAL A 401 11.25 -21.50 -7.03
C VAL A 401 10.65 -21.44 -5.65
N GLY A 402 9.34 -21.64 -5.55
CA GLY A 402 8.72 -21.61 -4.23
C GLY A 402 7.32 -22.14 -4.20
N VAL A 403 6.83 -22.29 -2.99
CA VAL A 403 5.46 -22.71 -2.66
C VAL A 403 4.87 -21.73 -1.66
N SER A 404 3.57 -21.51 -1.76
CA SER A 404 2.85 -20.62 -0.85
C SER A 404 1.53 -21.22 -0.44
N HIS A 405 1.11 -20.88 0.78
CA HIS A 405 -0.20 -21.18 1.32
C HIS A 405 -0.79 -19.92 1.94
N ARG A 406 -2.02 -19.58 1.56
CA ARG A 406 -2.79 -18.47 2.13
C ARG A 406 -4.17 -18.98 2.55
N GLN A 407 -4.59 -18.63 3.75
CA GLN A 407 -5.94 -18.89 4.24
C GLN A 407 -6.52 -17.61 4.86
N GLU A 408 -7.73 -17.27 4.47
CA GLU A 408 -8.56 -16.22 5.06
C GLU A 408 -9.84 -16.85 5.63
N LYS A 409 -10.23 -16.46 6.84
CA LYS A 409 -11.50 -16.82 7.45
C LYS A 409 -12.18 -15.53 7.86
N PHE A 410 -13.25 -15.23 7.19
CA PHE A 410 -14.03 -14.03 7.42
C PHE A 410 -15.38 -14.36 8.03
N HIS A 411 -15.77 -13.59 9.05
CA HIS A 411 -17.08 -13.67 9.68
C HIS A 411 -17.60 -12.27 9.98
N GLN A 412 -18.72 -11.91 9.38
CA GLN A 412 -19.44 -10.66 9.67
C GLN A 412 -20.86 -11.00 10.10
N TRP A 413 -21.33 -10.32 11.14
CA TRP A 413 -22.73 -10.40 11.55
C TRP A 413 -23.20 -9.03 12.03
N GLY A 414 -24.51 -8.83 11.98
CA GLY A 414 -25.06 -7.54 12.35
C GLY A 414 -26.49 -7.34 11.88
N GLY A 415 -26.90 -6.10 11.86
CA GLY A 415 -28.24 -5.71 11.42
C GLY A 415 -28.38 -4.22 11.29
N TRP A 416 -29.58 -3.80 10.91
CA TRP A 416 -29.89 -2.40 10.68
C TRP A 416 -31.31 -2.08 11.13
N THR A 417 -31.61 -0.79 11.27
CA THR A 417 -32.95 -0.26 11.56
C THR A 417 -33.66 0.17 10.29
N ASP A 418 -34.96 0.36 10.36
CA ASP A 418 -35.72 1.13 9.37
C ASP A 418 -35.24 2.57 9.34
N GLY A 419 -35.44 3.24 8.21
CA GLY A 419 -35.05 4.62 8.01
C GLY A 419 -35.93 5.59 8.79
N THR A 420 -35.31 6.66 9.29
CA THR A 420 -36.02 7.80 9.90
C THR A 420 -35.71 9.07 9.12
N PRO A 421 -36.71 9.99 8.92
CA PRO A 421 -36.46 11.26 8.20
C PRO A 421 -35.34 12.06 8.84
N ILE A 422 -34.50 12.69 8.00
CA ILE A 422 -33.39 13.55 8.45
C ILE A 422 -33.39 14.89 7.68
N ASP A 423 -33.09 15.99 8.39
CA ASP A 423 -32.76 17.29 7.77
C ASP A 423 -31.25 17.34 7.48
N LEU A 424 -30.86 17.26 6.19
CA LEU A 424 -29.47 17.28 5.77
C LEU A 424 -28.71 18.57 6.07
N TYR A 425 -29.44 19.67 6.16
CA TYR A 425 -28.89 21.03 6.34
C TYR A 425 -28.70 21.40 7.82
N ASN A 426 -29.50 20.77 8.70
CA ASN A 426 -29.41 20.92 10.15
C ASN A 426 -29.51 19.55 10.84
N PRO A 427 -28.53 18.65 10.62
CA PRO A 427 -28.60 17.33 11.18
C PRO A 427 -28.52 17.37 12.71
N THR A 428 -29.34 16.56 13.36
CA THR A 428 -29.29 16.35 14.81
C THR A 428 -28.38 15.13 15.07
N HIS A 429 -27.32 15.31 15.87
CA HIS A 429 -26.35 14.27 16.18
C HIS A 429 -26.66 13.49 17.47
N SER A 430 -27.64 13.96 18.25
CA SER A 430 -28.01 13.38 19.56
C SER A 430 -29.30 12.57 19.48
N VAL A 431 -29.53 11.85 18.39
CA VAL A 431 -30.64 10.91 18.27
C VAL A 431 -30.46 9.79 19.28
N THR A 432 -31.55 9.35 19.91
CA THR A 432 -31.50 8.21 20.84
C THR A 432 -30.92 6.99 20.14
N LYS A 433 -29.89 6.40 20.75
CA LYS A 433 -29.23 5.20 20.25
C LYS A 433 -30.23 4.08 20.14
N PRO A 434 -30.53 3.54 18.94
CA PRO A 434 -31.52 2.48 18.77
C PRO A 434 -30.96 1.12 19.24
N ASP A 435 -31.87 0.22 19.54
CA ASP A 435 -31.52 -1.20 19.64
C ASP A 435 -31.57 -1.83 18.24
N VAL A 436 -30.56 -2.59 17.88
CA VAL A 436 -30.41 -3.22 16.57
C VAL A 436 -30.35 -4.73 16.75
N ASP A 437 -31.27 -5.43 16.10
CA ASP A 437 -31.21 -6.89 16.02
C ASP A 437 -30.02 -7.33 15.14
N THR A 438 -28.97 -7.81 15.77
CA THR A 438 -27.74 -8.25 15.09
C THR A 438 -27.82 -9.66 14.51
N SER A 439 -28.98 -10.29 14.55
CA SER A 439 -29.23 -11.59 13.90
C SER A 439 -29.77 -11.48 12.47
N LEU A 440 -30.01 -10.24 11.98
CA LEU A 440 -30.59 -10.00 10.65
C LEU A 440 -29.64 -10.32 9.51
N TYR A 441 -28.34 -10.27 9.76
CA TYR A 441 -27.32 -10.48 8.73
C TYR A 441 -26.17 -11.31 9.29
N GLU A 442 -25.75 -12.32 8.53
CA GLU A 442 -24.54 -13.06 8.79
C GLU A 442 -23.89 -13.46 7.46
N THR A 443 -22.58 -13.26 7.38
CA THR A 443 -21.74 -13.83 6.33
C THR A 443 -20.56 -14.52 7.00
N ARG A 444 -20.27 -15.76 6.59
CA ARG A 444 -19.15 -16.52 7.12
C ARG A 444 -18.56 -17.38 6.03
N ASN A 445 -17.31 -17.14 5.72
CA ASN A 445 -16.61 -17.86 4.66
C ASN A 445 -15.17 -18.18 5.05
N ALA A 446 -14.57 -19.10 4.30
CA ALA A 446 -13.15 -19.37 4.33
C ALA A 446 -12.64 -19.50 2.88
N ALA A 447 -11.55 -18.82 2.59
CA ALA A 447 -10.82 -18.95 1.34
C ALA A 447 -9.44 -19.53 1.62
N THR A 448 -9.05 -20.57 0.88
CA THR A 448 -7.70 -21.14 0.96
C THR A 448 -7.08 -21.12 -0.43
N GLU A 449 -5.89 -20.59 -0.55
CA GLU A 449 -5.13 -20.60 -1.79
C GLU A 449 -3.77 -21.26 -1.56
N GLU A 450 -3.42 -22.20 -2.42
CA GLU A 450 -2.11 -22.83 -2.49
C GLU A 450 -1.49 -22.53 -3.84
N GLY A 451 -0.17 -22.35 -3.89
CA GLY A 451 0.51 -22.05 -5.13
C GLY A 451 1.94 -22.61 -5.18
N VAL A 452 2.31 -23.02 -6.39
CA VAL A 452 3.70 -23.34 -6.73
C VAL A 452 4.12 -22.36 -7.81
N TYR A 453 5.26 -21.72 -7.65
CA TYR A 453 5.76 -20.74 -8.61
C TYR A 453 7.24 -20.92 -8.94
N ALA A 454 7.61 -20.50 -10.12
CA ALA A 454 8.99 -20.43 -10.57
C ALA A 454 9.22 -19.17 -11.39
N VAL A 455 10.38 -18.54 -11.24
CA VAL A 455 10.84 -17.38 -12.00
C VAL A 455 12.30 -17.58 -12.38
N ALA A 456 12.62 -17.47 -13.66
CA ALA A 456 13.99 -17.50 -14.17
C ALA A 456 14.33 -16.16 -14.83
N ARG A 457 15.44 -15.54 -14.43
CA ARG A 457 16.08 -14.43 -15.15
C ARG A 457 17.23 -14.99 -15.95
N LEU A 458 17.09 -14.95 -17.25
CA LEU A 458 18.06 -15.44 -18.22
C LEU A 458 18.82 -14.25 -18.83
N ASN A 459 20.13 -14.38 -18.95
CA ASN A 459 21.04 -13.39 -19.54
C ASN A 459 21.71 -14.00 -20.80
N PRO A 460 20.98 -14.11 -21.95
CA PRO A 460 21.50 -14.77 -23.14
C PRO A 460 22.72 -14.06 -23.74
N ILE A 461 22.71 -12.74 -23.74
CA ILE A 461 23.82 -11.85 -24.10
C ILE A 461 23.84 -10.66 -23.13
N ASP A 462 24.93 -9.91 -23.06
CA ASP A 462 25.11 -8.84 -22.07
C ASP A 462 23.96 -7.82 -22.03
N PRO A 463 23.48 -7.26 -23.18
CA PRO A 463 22.41 -6.28 -23.14
C PRO A 463 20.99 -6.86 -23.04
N LEU A 464 20.84 -8.20 -23.03
CA LEU A 464 19.52 -8.84 -23.09
C LEU A 464 19.23 -9.67 -21.85
N HIS A 465 18.16 -9.31 -21.15
CA HIS A 465 17.65 -10.04 -20.01
C HIS A 465 16.21 -10.49 -20.29
N VAL A 466 15.95 -11.78 -20.08
CA VAL A 466 14.63 -12.38 -20.27
C VAL A 466 14.16 -12.95 -18.94
N ILE A 467 13.02 -12.50 -18.45
CA ILE A 467 12.41 -13.01 -17.22
C ILE A 467 11.18 -13.83 -17.61
N LEU A 468 11.21 -15.10 -17.26
CA LEU A 468 10.09 -16.02 -17.46
C LEU A 468 9.62 -16.54 -16.12
N GLY A 469 8.33 -16.52 -15.88
CA GLY A 469 7.76 -17.03 -14.65
C GLY A 469 6.39 -17.65 -14.87
N SER A 470 6.01 -18.51 -13.96
CA SER A 470 4.66 -19.05 -13.90
C SER A 470 4.32 -19.46 -12.47
N ARG A 471 3.05 -19.29 -12.15
CA ARG A 471 2.45 -19.81 -10.91
C ARG A 471 1.30 -20.75 -11.29
N VAL A 472 1.19 -21.84 -10.59
CA VAL A 472 0.03 -22.73 -10.62
C VAL A 472 -0.66 -22.64 -9.27
N SER A 473 -1.91 -22.23 -9.29
CA SER A 473 -2.72 -22.00 -8.07
C SER A 473 -3.87 -22.98 -7.95
N TRP A 474 -4.19 -23.33 -6.73
CA TRP A 474 -5.42 -23.98 -6.30
C TRP A 474 -6.14 -23.05 -5.35
N TYR A 475 -7.42 -22.85 -5.53
CA TYR A 475 -8.24 -21.97 -4.70
C TYR A 475 -9.50 -22.69 -4.28
N ASP A 476 -9.78 -22.70 -2.99
CA ASP A 476 -10.94 -23.33 -2.36
C ASP A 476 -11.71 -22.28 -1.56
N PHE A 477 -12.98 -22.07 -1.88
CA PHE A 477 -13.87 -21.17 -1.17
C PHE A 477 -15.02 -21.94 -0.56
N ASP A 478 -15.18 -21.82 0.75
CA ASP A 478 -16.19 -22.44 1.58
C ASP A 478 -17.12 -21.35 2.16
N ASN A 479 -18.36 -21.30 1.70
CA ASN A 479 -19.38 -20.40 2.22
C ASN A 479 -20.18 -21.11 3.32
N ARG A 480 -19.94 -20.75 4.58
CA ARG A 480 -20.46 -21.46 5.75
C ARG A 480 -21.88 -21.07 6.18
N VAL A 481 -22.47 -20.03 5.60
CA VAL A 481 -23.81 -19.52 5.95
C VAL A 481 -24.79 -19.64 4.79
N GLY A 482 -24.32 -19.93 3.60
CA GLY A 482 -25.14 -19.97 2.39
C GLY A 482 -24.79 -21.14 1.47
N SER A 483 -25.00 -20.92 0.20
CA SER A 483 -24.54 -21.79 -0.90
C SER A 483 -23.53 -21.03 -1.74
N GLY A 484 -22.69 -21.74 -2.48
CA GLY A 484 -21.72 -21.12 -3.39
C GLY A 484 -20.28 -21.51 -3.11
N ASP A 485 -20.08 -22.70 -2.48
CA ASP A 485 -18.75 -23.31 -2.40
C ASP A 485 -18.23 -23.58 -3.81
N TYR A 486 -16.95 -23.27 -4.02
CA TYR A 486 -16.34 -23.55 -5.31
C TYR A 486 -14.83 -23.74 -5.20
N LYS A 487 -14.27 -24.37 -6.24
CA LYS A 487 -12.85 -24.67 -6.33
C LYS A 487 -12.32 -24.25 -7.70
N VAL A 488 -11.17 -23.62 -7.69
CA VAL A 488 -10.35 -23.42 -8.88
C VAL A 488 -9.16 -24.35 -8.80
N VAL A 489 -8.94 -25.16 -9.82
CA VAL A 489 -7.93 -26.20 -9.79
C VAL A 489 -6.92 -25.98 -10.89
N ARG A 490 -5.65 -25.77 -10.50
CA ARG A 490 -4.51 -25.61 -11.41
C ARG A 490 -4.66 -24.42 -12.35
N GLU A 491 -5.09 -23.26 -11.82
CA GLU A 491 -5.05 -22.01 -12.57
C GLU A 491 -3.59 -21.61 -12.80
N VAL A 492 -3.26 -21.39 -14.08
CA VAL A 492 -1.90 -21.05 -14.48
C VAL A 492 -1.80 -19.56 -14.75
N THR A 493 -0.92 -18.89 -14.03
CA THR A 493 -0.67 -17.46 -14.15
C THR A 493 0.74 -17.23 -14.72
N PRO A 494 0.89 -16.98 -16.03
CA PRO A 494 2.17 -16.74 -16.66
C PRO A 494 2.70 -15.32 -16.43
N TYR A 495 4.01 -15.21 -16.51
CA TYR A 495 4.77 -13.97 -16.50
C TYR A 495 5.89 -14.05 -17.55
N ALA A 496 6.02 -13.05 -18.39
CA ALA A 496 7.12 -12.91 -19.32
C ALA A 496 7.56 -11.46 -19.40
N GLY A 497 8.85 -11.22 -19.32
CA GLY A 497 9.46 -9.89 -19.47
C GLY A 497 10.75 -10.00 -20.28
N VAL A 498 10.99 -9.01 -21.13
CA VAL A 498 12.23 -8.85 -21.88
C VAL A 498 12.74 -7.44 -21.62
N ILE A 499 14.01 -7.34 -21.29
CA ILE A 499 14.70 -6.08 -21.07
C ILE A 499 15.91 -6.07 -22.02
N TYR A 500 16.08 -4.98 -22.74
CA TYR A 500 17.22 -4.75 -23.59
C TYR A 500 17.92 -3.45 -23.20
N ASP A 501 19.16 -3.57 -22.71
CA ASP A 501 20.00 -2.45 -22.34
C ASP A 501 20.51 -1.74 -23.61
N LEU A 502 19.99 -0.57 -23.86
CA LEU A 502 20.40 0.27 -25.00
C LEU A 502 21.82 0.84 -24.77
N ASN A 503 22.12 1.12 -23.51
CA ASN A 503 23.41 1.55 -22.99
C ASN A 503 23.39 1.47 -21.46
N ASP A 504 24.42 1.96 -20.78
CA ASP A 504 24.56 1.92 -19.31
C ASP A 504 23.46 2.72 -18.58
N THR A 505 22.79 3.65 -19.26
CA THR A 505 21.74 4.50 -18.68
C THR A 505 20.33 4.04 -19.02
N TYR A 506 20.09 3.57 -20.25
CA TYR A 506 18.75 3.31 -20.76
C TYR A 506 18.50 1.84 -21.05
N SER A 507 17.32 1.36 -20.69
CA SER A 507 16.81 0.03 -21.03
C SER A 507 15.41 0.12 -21.59
N ALA A 508 15.16 -0.56 -22.69
CA ALA A 508 13.82 -0.78 -23.22
C ALA A 508 13.28 -2.12 -22.69
N TYR A 509 11.98 -2.20 -22.44
CA TYR A 509 11.37 -3.45 -22.00
C TYR A 509 10.00 -3.69 -22.63
N ALA A 510 9.60 -4.96 -22.63
CA ALA A 510 8.24 -5.40 -22.88
C ALA A 510 7.87 -6.48 -21.87
N SER A 511 6.62 -6.51 -21.42
CA SER A 511 6.15 -7.54 -20.50
C SER A 511 4.71 -7.97 -20.76
N TYR A 512 4.45 -9.21 -20.35
CA TYR A 512 3.14 -9.84 -20.29
C TYR A 512 2.96 -10.46 -18.92
N THR A 513 1.88 -10.10 -18.22
CA THR A 513 1.57 -10.63 -16.90
C THR A 513 0.08 -10.94 -16.78
N GLU A 514 -0.25 -11.98 -16.04
CA GLU A 514 -1.63 -12.37 -15.76
C GLU A 514 -1.93 -12.39 -14.26
N ILE A 515 -3.23 -12.40 -13.96
CA ILE A 515 -3.80 -12.63 -12.65
C ILE A 515 -5.20 -13.22 -12.83
N PHE A 516 -5.65 -14.03 -11.89
CA PHE A 516 -7.03 -14.48 -11.87
C PHE A 516 -7.76 -13.98 -10.63
N LYS A 517 -9.06 -13.77 -10.74
CA LYS A 517 -9.92 -13.43 -9.60
C LYS A 517 -11.10 -14.36 -9.55
N PRO A 518 -11.23 -15.17 -8.50
CA PRO A 518 -12.41 -15.99 -8.27
C PRO A 518 -13.67 -15.12 -8.19
N GLN A 519 -14.81 -15.65 -8.57
CA GLN A 519 -16.12 -15.02 -8.46
C GLN A 519 -17.12 -16.00 -7.85
N THR A 520 -18.16 -15.47 -7.20
CA THR A 520 -19.18 -16.24 -6.47
C THR A 520 -20.51 -16.29 -7.21
N GLU A 521 -20.64 -15.54 -8.29
CA GLU A 521 -21.83 -15.49 -9.12
C GLU A 521 -22.08 -16.84 -9.81
N MET A 522 -23.36 -17.23 -9.90
CA MET A 522 -23.79 -18.52 -10.47
C MET A 522 -24.49 -18.32 -11.82
N ASP A 523 -24.30 -19.27 -12.71
CA ASP A 523 -25.05 -19.38 -13.96
C ASP A 523 -26.46 -19.94 -13.78
N SER A 524 -27.21 -20.07 -14.88
CA SER A 524 -28.57 -20.63 -14.90
C SER A 524 -28.64 -22.09 -14.45
N SER A 525 -27.53 -22.82 -14.45
CA SER A 525 -27.44 -24.21 -13.97
C SER A 525 -27.04 -24.32 -12.48
N ARG A 526 -26.88 -23.19 -11.77
CA ARG A 526 -26.33 -23.08 -10.41
C ARG A 526 -24.86 -23.48 -10.28
N SER A 527 -24.12 -23.44 -11.36
CA SER A 527 -22.68 -23.58 -11.35
C SER A 527 -22.03 -22.23 -11.13
N VAL A 528 -21.04 -22.15 -10.26
CA VAL A 528 -20.25 -20.92 -10.07
C VAL A 528 -19.50 -20.62 -11.37
N LEU A 529 -19.46 -19.34 -11.75
CA LEU A 529 -18.79 -18.89 -12.96
C LEU A 529 -17.29 -19.15 -12.87
N LYS A 530 -16.66 -19.40 -14.02
CA LYS A 530 -15.21 -19.47 -14.11
C LYS A 530 -14.56 -18.17 -13.60
N PRO A 531 -13.35 -18.20 -13.06
CA PRO A 531 -12.66 -17.01 -12.58
C PRO A 531 -12.57 -15.92 -13.65
N MET A 532 -12.62 -14.67 -13.22
CA MET A 532 -12.16 -13.55 -14.04
C MET A 532 -10.66 -13.70 -14.27
N THR A 533 -10.20 -13.35 -15.45
CA THR A 533 -8.78 -13.27 -15.79
C THR A 533 -8.41 -11.84 -16.14
N GLY A 534 -7.29 -11.36 -15.59
CA GLY A 534 -6.70 -10.07 -15.88
C GLY A 534 -5.38 -10.25 -16.62
N LYS A 535 -5.25 -9.64 -17.79
CA LYS A 535 -4.04 -9.66 -18.62
C LYS A 535 -3.47 -8.25 -18.69
N ASN A 536 -2.16 -8.11 -18.56
CA ASN A 536 -1.48 -6.83 -18.71
C ASN A 536 -0.34 -6.97 -19.73
N TYR A 537 -0.38 -6.13 -20.74
CA TYR A 537 0.67 -5.93 -21.73
C TYR A 537 1.32 -4.57 -21.48
N GLU A 538 2.62 -4.52 -21.42
CA GLU A 538 3.34 -3.29 -21.15
C GLU A 538 4.61 -3.20 -22.00
N ILE A 539 4.89 -2.02 -22.56
CA ILE A 539 6.13 -1.68 -23.23
C ILE A 539 6.63 -0.36 -22.70
N GLY A 540 7.91 -0.25 -22.43
CA GLY A 540 8.43 0.99 -21.86
C GLY A 540 9.92 1.18 -22.03
N LEU A 541 10.35 2.37 -21.59
CA LEU A 541 11.74 2.79 -21.50
C LEU A 541 12.03 3.20 -20.05
N LYS A 542 13.16 2.76 -19.53
CA LYS A 542 13.66 3.14 -18.21
C LYS A 542 15.05 3.74 -18.32
N GLY A 543 15.31 4.72 -17.48
CA GLY A 543 16.62 5.38 -17.35
C GLY A 543 17.06 5.35 -15.89
N GLU A 544 18.33 5.05 -15.66
CA GLU A 544 19.00 5.09 -14.37
C GLU A 544 20.19 6.02 -14.49
N TYR A 545 20.22 7.07 -13.69
CA TYR A 545 21.22 8.12 -13.75
C TYR A 545 21.95 8.22 -12.42
N PHE A 546 23.22 8.66 -12.47
CA PHE A 546 24.02 8.94 -11.27
C PHE A 546 24.10 7.71 -10.34
N ASP A 547 24.42 6.54 -10.90
CA ASP A 547 24.54 5.26 -10.19
C ASP A 547 23.27 4.90 -9.41
N GLY A 548 22.10 5.12 -10.02
CA GLY A 548 20.80 4.80 -9.43
C GLY A 548 20.19 5.90 -8.54
N ALA A 549 20.91 7.03 -8.35
CA ALA A 549 20.39 8.14 -7.54
C ALA A 549 19.14 8.81 -8.13
N LEU A 550 18.94 8.71 -9.44
CA LEU A 550 17.76 9.20 -10.15
C LEU A 550 17.27 8.16 -11.15
N ASN A 551 15.98 7.83 -11.06
CA ASN A 551 15.31 6.87 -11.94
C ASN A 551 14.20 7.56 -12.73
N ALA A 552 14.09 7.25 -14.03
CA ALA A 552 13.03 7.70 -14.91
C ALA A 552 12.38 6.51 -15.61
N SER A 553 11.08 6.59 -15.88
CA SER A 553 10.37 5.57 -16.65
C SER A 553 9.22 6.16 -17.46
N VAL A 554 8.97 5.57 -18.63
CA VAL A 554 7.78 5.78 -19.44
C VAL A 554 7.27 4.43 -19.89
N ALA A 555 5.99 4.16 -19.70
CA ALA A 555 5.36 2.91 -20.08
C ALA A 555 4.03 3.14 -20.79
N LEU A 556 3.79 2.39 -21.84
CA LEU A 556 2.48 2.21 -22.47
C LEU A 556 1.92 0.87 -21.99
N PHE A 557 0.67 0.86 -21.54
CA PHE A 557 0.03 -0.36 -21.07
C PHE A 557 -1.33 -0.58 -21.72
N GLU A 558 -1.67 -1.84 -21.88
CA GLU A 558 -3.02 -2.33 -22.15
C GLU A 558 -3.34 -3.45 -21.17
N MET A 559 -4.48 -3.31 -20.50
CA MET A 559 -4.98 -4.31 -19.55
C MET A 559 -6.36 -4.76 -20.00
N GLU A 560 -6.61 -6.05 -19.92
CA GLU A 560 -7.92 -6.65 -20.20
C GLU A 560 -8.36 -7.48 -18.99
N GLN A 561 -9.60 -7.27 -18.55
CA GLN A 561 -10.27 -8.16 -17.61
C GLN A 561 -11.41 -8.87 -18.32
N GLU A 562 -11.34 -10.19 -18.38
CA GLU A 562 -12.28 -11.06 -19.10
C GLU A 562 -13.07 -11.93 -18.12
N ASN A 563 -14.11 -12.59 -18.61
CA ASN A 563 -14.99 -13.48 -17.84
C ASN A 563 -15.73 -12.79 -16.69
N ARG A 564 -15.94 -11.48 -16.77
CA ARG A 564 -16.70 -10.76 -15.74
C ARG A 564 -18.15 -11.26 -15.71
N ALA A 565 -18.67 -11.44 -14.50
CA ALA A 565 -20.08 -11.70 -14.32
C ALA A 565 -20.92 -10.52 -14.85
N TYR A 566 -21.96 -10.81 -15.60
CA TYR A 566 -23.01 -9.86 -15.96
C TYR A 566 -24.37 -10.52 -15.73
N LEU A 567 -25.33 -9.72 -15.26
CA LEU A 567 -26.68 -10.19 -14.97
C LEU A 567 -27.38 -10.61 -16.27
N LEU A 568 -27.82 -11.87 -16.36
CA LEU A 568 -28.53 -12.39 -17.56
C LEU A 568 -29.95 -11.87 -17.63
N GLN A 569 -30.61 -11.79 -16.48
CA GLN A 569 -31.92 -11.12 -16.32
C GLN A 569 -32.30 -10.98 -14.83
N ASP A 570 -33.28 -10.12 -14.55
CA ASP A 570 -33.85 -9.95 -13.23
C ASP A 570 -34.70 -11.17 -12.78
N GLN A 571 -35.17 -11.10 -11.55
CA GLN A 571 -35.78 -12.22 -10.79
C GLN A 571 -36.97 -12.92 -11.44
N ASN A 572 -37.54 -12.40 -12.53
CA ASN A 572 -38.76 -12.94 -13.18
C ASN A 572 -38.52 -13.55 -14.58
N SER A 573 -37.29 -13.79 -14.96
CA SER A 573 -36.90 -14.15 -16.28
C SER A 573 -36.97 -15.66 -16.56
N THR A 574 -37.43 -15.99 -17.73
CA THR A 574 -37.43 -17.35 -18.28
C THR A 574 -36.02 -17.93 -18.49
N ASN A 575 -34.97 -17.09 -18.46
CA ASN A 575 -33.58 -17.48 -18.65
C ASN A 575 -32.90 -17.99 -17.37
N CYS A 576 -33.53 -17.81 -16.21
CA CYS A 576 -33.05 -18.30 -14.92
C CYS A 576 -34.06 -19.23 -14.24
N PRO A 577 -34.50 -20.34 -14.87
CA PRO A 577 -35.58 -21.18 -14.36
C PRO A 577 -35.25 -21.87 -13.03
N SER A 578 -33.97 -22.02 -12.71
CA SER A 578 -33.51 -22.64 -11.44
C SER A 578 -33.47 -21.66 -10.28
N PHE A 579 -33.76 -20.39 -10.52
CA PHE A 579 -33.71 -19.31 -9.53
C PHE A 579 -34.96 -18.43 -9.59
N PRO A 580 -36.14 -18.93 -9.24
CA PRO A 580 -37.38 -18.16 -9.38
C PRO A 580 -37.43 -16.89 -8.53
N ALA A 581 -36.50 -16.72 -7.59
CA ALA A 581 -36.35 -15.53 -6.74
C ALA A 581 -34.91 -14.97 -6.71
N SER A 582 -34.02 -15.41 -7.60
CA SER A 582 -32.61 -15.06 -7.60
C SER A 582 -32.11 -14.69 -9.00
N SER A 583 -31.11 -13.86 -9.08
CA SER A 583 -30.44 -13.51 -10.32
C SER A 583 -29.48 -14.60 -10.80
N CYS A 584 -29.38 -14.85 -12.08
CA CYS A 584 -28.31 -15.66 -12.65
C CYS A 584 -27.42 -14.82 -13.60
N TYR A 585 -26.21 -15.28 -13.78
CA TYR A 585 -25.16 -14.51 -14.42
C TYR A 585 -24.51 -15.27 -15.57
N GLY A 586 -23.93 -14.55 -16.52
CA GLY A 586 -23.03 -15.07 -17.53
C GLY A 586 -21.62 -14.57 -17.33
N ALA A 587 -20.61 -15.35 -17.73
CA ALA A 587 -19.18 -14.98 -17.63
C ALA A 587 -18.62 -14.60 -19.01
N ALA A 588 -19.05 -13.48 -19.58
CA ALA A 588 -18.58 -13.00 -20.89
C ALA A 588 -18.27 -11.49 -20.89
N GLY A 589 -18.45 -10.77 -19.77
CA GLY A 589 -18.11 -9.37 -19.69
C GLY A 589 -16.61 -9.14 -19.86
N LYS A 590 -16.25 -8.12 -20.66
CA LYS A 590 -14.86 -7.71 -20.90
C LYS A 590 -14.70 -6.21 -20.70
N VAL A 591 -13.67 -5.86 -19.93
CA VAL A 591 -13.24 -4.48 -19.71
C VAL A 591 -11.81 -4.34 -20.22
N ARG A 592 -11.54 -3.25 -20.92
CA ARG A 592 -10.19 -2.90 -21.37
C ARG A 592 -9.78 -1.55 -20.80
N SER A 593 -8.56 -1.48 -20.26
CA SER A 593 -7.92 -0.26 -19.81
C SER A 593 -6.61 -0.04 -20.57
N ARG A 594 -6.40 1.18 -21.07
CA ARG A 594 -5.21 1.57 -21.82
C ARG A 594 -4.68 2.88 -21.28
N GLY A 595 -3.38 3.04 -21.33
CA GLY A 595 -2.82 4.28 -20.86
C GLY A 595 -1.32 4.43 -20.98
N ILE A 596 -0.86 5.48 -20.32
CA ILE A 596 0.56 5.86 -20.24
C ILE A 596 0.87 6.12 -18.77
N ASP A 597 1.92 5.52 -18.26
CA ASP A 597 2.52 5.85 -16.97
C ASP A 597 3.90 6.47 -17.22
N THR A 598 4.17 7.61 -16.57
CA THR A 598 5.50 8.22 -16.55
C THR A 598 5.91 8.50 -15.11
N GLU A 599 7.18 8.34 -14.80
CA GLU A 599 7.71 8.61 -13.48
C GLU A 599 9.16 9.08 -13.55
N LEU A 600 9.52 10.03 -12.69
CA LEU A 600 10.88 10.47 -12.40
C LEU A 600 10.99 10.53 -10.88
N SER A 601 11.98 9.85 -10.27
CA SER A 601 12.14 9.84 -8.81
C SER A 601 13.60 9.68 -8.41
N GLY A 602 14.06 10.51 -7.45
CA GLY A 602 15.42 10.50 -6.90
C GLY A 602 16.04 11.88 -6.79
N ALA A 603 17.36 11.92 -6.77
CA ALA A 603 18.15 13.13 -6.61
C ALA A 603 18.47 13.80 -7.96
N LEU A 604 18.06 15.06 -8.15
CA LEU A 604 18.51 15.90 -9.25
C LEU A 604 19.91 16.47 -8.97
N THR A 605 20.19 16.74 -7.71
CA THR A 605 21.51 17.05 -7.14
C THR A 605 21.58 16.41 -5.75
N PRO A 606 22.74 16.33 -5.07
CA PRO A 606 22.84 15.78 -3.71
C PRO A 606 21.85 16.42 -2.73
N ASP A 607 21.60 17.71 -2.88
CA ASP A 607 20.74 18.50 -2.01
C ASP A 607 19.28 18.59 -2.50
N TRP A 608 18.95 18.04 -3.68
CA TRP A 608 17.66 18.23 -4.31
C TRP A 608 16.99 16.90 -4.66
N GLN A 609 16.04 16.49 -3.84
CA GLN A 609 15.19 15.34 -4.10
C GLN A 609 13.94 15.73 -4.89
N PHE A 610 13.56 14.89 -5.83
CA PHE A 610 12.43 15.12 -6.71
C PHE A 610 11.68 13.83 -7.02
N SER A 611 10.37 13.91 -7.10
CA SER A 611 9.51 12.85 -7.62
C SER A 611 8.39 13.49 -8.42
N ALA A 612 8.16 13.03 -9.65
CA ALA A 612 7.03 13.43 -10.46
C ALA A 612 6.48 12.23 -11.22
N SER A 613 5.16 12.21 -11.41
CA SER A 613 4.50 11.18 -12.19
C SER A 613 3.30 11.75 -12.93
N TYR A 614 3.07 11.21 -14.12
CA TYR A 614 1.86 11.47 -14.87
C TYR A 614 1.29 10.15 -15.38
N THR A 615 0.00 9.96 -15.15
CA THR A 615 -0.75 8.81 -15.63
C THR A 615 -1.92 9.27 -16.49
N TYR A 616 -2.02 8.71 -17.67
CA TYR A 616 -3.23 8.74 -18.50
C TYR A 616 -3.86 7.36 -18.49
N VAL A 617 -5.16 7.26 -18.20
CA VAL A 617 -5.89 6.00 -18.22
C VAL A 617 -7.27 6.15 -18.85
N LEU A 618 -7.61 5.20 -19.71
CA LEU A 618 -8.94 5.07 -20.32
C LEU A 618 -9.42 3.64 -20.14
N SER A 619 -10.36 3.41 -19.21
CA SER A 619 -10.98 2.11 -18.99
C SER A 619 -12.42 2.09 -19.51
N GLN A 620 -12.78 1.09 -20.32
CA GLN A 620 -14.06 1.01 -20.99
C GLN A 620 -14.59 -0.41 -21.00
N PHE A 621 -15.91 -0.54 -20.96
CA PHE A 621 -16.58 -1.80 -21.30
C PHE A 621 -16.35 -2.11 -22.78
N VAL A 622 -15.86 -3.31 -23.09
CA VAL A 622 -15.71 -3.83 -24.45
C VAL A 622 -16.87 -4.76 -24.77
N GLU A 623 -17.22 -5.63 -23.82
CA GLU A 623 -18.35 -6.52 -23.87
C GLU A 623 -19.09 -6.46 -22.54
N ASP A 624 -20.41 -6.33 -22.59
CA ASP A 624 -21.27 -6.27 -21.42
C ASP A 624 -22.63 -6.90 -21.71
N GLY A 625 -23.28 -7.50 -20.73
CA GLY A 625 -24.63 -8.03 -20.87
C GLY A 625 -25.65 -6.98 -21.26
N THR A 626 -25.42 -5.74 -20.82
CA THR A 626 -26.18 -4.55 -21.21
C THR A 626 -25.45 -3.84 -22.35
N LYS A 627 -25.84 -4.09 -23.60
CA LYS A 627 -25.18 -3.53 -24.81
C LYS A 627 -24.97 -2.00 -24.75
N SER A 628 -25.85 -1.27 -24.10
CA SER A 628 -25.71 0.20 -23.94
C SER A 628 -24.52 0.62 -23.08
N ASN A 629 -23.87 -0.29 -22.34
CA ASN A 629 -22.66 -0.02 -21.58
C ASN A 629 -21.40 -0.10 -22.44
N GLU A 630 -21.42 -0.85 -23.54
CA GLU A 630 -20.26 -1.02 -24.43
C GLU A 630 -19.77 0.36 -24.95
N GLY A 631 -18.47 0.59 -24.85
CA GLY A 631 -17.82 1.86 -25.15
C GLY A 631 -17.90 2.92 -24.05
N LYS A 632 -18.75 2.76 -23.02
CA LYS A 632 -18.78 3.68 -21.87
C LYS A 632 -17.60 3.42 -20.94
N LEU A 633 -17.27 4.45 -20.13
CA LEU A 633 -16.24 4.32 -19.08
C LEU A 633 -16.66 3.25 -18.07
N PHE A 634 -15.70 2.41 -17.69
CA PHE A 634 -15.87 1.38 -16.66
C PHE A 634 -15.73 1.96 -15.25
N ALA A 635 -14.70 2.78 -15.00
CA ALA A 635 -14.43 3.43 -13.73
C ALA A 635 -14.44 4.97 -13.92
N PRO A 636 -15.63 5.60 -14.04
CA PRO A 636 -15.72 7.05 -14.24
C PRO A 636 -15.28 7.87 -13.02
N GLU A 637 -15.24 7.28 -11.83
CA GLU A 637 -14.71 7.86 -10.59
C GLU A 637 -13.17 7.96 -10.58
N GLN A 638 -12.48 7.27 -11.48
CA GLN A 638 -11.04 7.42 -11.66
C GLN A 638 -10.72 8.50 -12.69
N PRO A 639 -9.80 9.44 -12.38
CA PRO A 639 -9.42 10.49 -13.33
C PRO A 639 -8.69 9.91 -14.54
N LYS A 640 -9.00 10.43 -15.74
CA LYS A 640 -8.28 10.09 -16.97
C LYS A 640 -6.85 10.60 -16.98
N HIS A 641 -6.63 11.78 -16.38
CA HIS A 641 -5.33 12.41 -16.25
C HIS A 641 -5.05 12.63 -14.77
N LEU A 642 -3.93 12.12 -14.31
CA LEU A 642 -3.47 12.25 -12.94
C LEU A 642 -2.00 12.67 -12.95
N PHE A 643 -1.71 13.80 -12.35
CA PHE A 643 -0.35 14.33 -12.17
C PHE A 643 -0.06 14.44 -10.68
N LYS A 644 1.11 13.95 -10.26
CA LYS A 644 1.60 14.07 -8.89
C LYS A 644 3.08 14.44 -8.93
N ALA A 645 3.48 15.38 -8.08
CA ALA A 645 4.88 15.74 -7.91
C ALA A 645 5.18 16.07 -6.46
N ALA A 646 6.40 15.83 -6.04
CA ALA A 646 6.93 16.21 -4.74
C ALA A 646 8.42 16.56 -4.87
N THR A 647 8.87 17.54 -4.11
CA THR A 647 10.27 17.94 -4.10
C THR A 647 10.70 18.41 -2.72
N SER A 648 11.96 18.19 -2.39
CA SER A 648 12.60 18.81 -1.23
C SER A 648 14.02 19.25 -1.60
N TYR A 649 14.40 20.43 -1.16
CA TYR A 649 15.69 21.05 -1.43
C TYR A 649 16.33 21.57 -0.16
N THR A 650 17.54 21.11 0.13
CA THR A 650 18.39 21.64 1.20
C THR A 650 19.06 22.91 0.71
N LEU A 651 18.84 24.03 1.40
CA LEU A 651 19.36 25.32 0.97
C LEU A 651 20.89 25.38 1.10
N PRO A 652 21.58 26.05 0.18
CA PRO A 652 23.05 26.10 0.20
C PRO A 652 23.63 27.09 1.21
N GLY A 653 24.94 26.96 1.48
CA GLY A 653 25.72 27.90 2.27
C GLY A 653 25.27 27.98 3.75
N GLU A 654 25.12 29.18 4.28
CA GLU A 654 24.71 29.38 5.68
C GLU A 654 23.29 28.91 5.98
N LEU A 655 22.47 28.69 4.94
CA LEU A 655 21.11 28.20 5.06
C LEU A 655 21.00 26.67 4.98
N HIS A 656 22.11 25.93 4.95
CA HIS A 656 22.14 24.45 4.81
C HIS A 656 21.34 23.68 5.89
N LYS A 657 20.96 24.33 6.98
CA LYS A 657 20.08 23.78 8.00
C LYS A 657 18.60 23.81 7.60
N TRP A 658 18.24 24.57 6.57
CA TRP A 658 16.88 24.66 6.07
C TRP A 658 16.69 23.72 4.90
N ARG A 659 15.60 22.96 4.94
CA ARG A 659 15.08 22.16 3.82
C ARG A 659 13.68 22.65 3.48
N VAL A 660 13.43 22.96 2.24
CA VAL A 660 12.13 23.44 1.73
C VAL A 660 11.59 22.46 0.71
N GLY A 661 10.29 22.29 0.67
CA GLY A 661 9.66 21.36 -0.24
C GLY A 661 8.26 21.80 -0.65
N ALA A 662 7.79 21.16 -1.70
CA ALA A 662 6.44 21.33 -2.19
C ALA A 662 5.93 20.00 -2.76
N ASP A 663 4.62 19.81 -2.72
CA ASP A 663 3.94 18.73 -3.43
C ASP A 663 2.71 19.26 -4.18
N VAL A 664 2.36 18.54 -5.24
CA VAL A 664 1.21 18.84 -6.10
C VAL A 664 0.52 17.54 -6.46
N LEU A 665 -0.81 17.54 -6.33
CA LEU A 665 -1.69 16.55 -6.94
C LEU A 665 -2.67 17.30 -7.84
N ALA A 666 -2.75 16.91 -9.12
CA ALA A 666 -3.73 17.45 -10.05
C ALA A 666 -4.41 16.33 -10.83
N GLN A 667 -5.71 16.42 -11.00
CA GLN A 667 -6.50 15.43 -11.72
C GLN A 667 -7.56 16.04 -12.61
N SER A 668 -7.92 15.30 -13.67
CA SER A 668 -9.03 15.65 -14.54
C SER A 668 -10.38 15.37 -13.88
N LYS A 669 -11.46 15.89 -14.48
CA LYS A 669 -12.86 15.64 -14.11
C LYS A 669 -13.14 14.14 -13.97
N THR A 670 -13.95 13.80 -12.94
CA THR A 670 -14.50 12.48 -12.65
C THR A 670 -15.99 12.57 -12.34
N PHE A 671 -16.71 11.45 -12.33
CA PHE A 671 -18.13 11.45 -12.00
C PHE A 671 -18.60 10.06 -11.52
N ASN A 672 -19.74 10.04 -10.81
CA ASN A 672 -20.54 8.84 -10.56
C ASN A 672 -21.87 8.91 -11.31
N ARG A 673 -22.35 7.76 -11.83
CA ARG A 673 -23.70 7.68 -12.38
C ARG A 673 -24.70 7.54 -11.25
N VAL A 674 -25.76 8.36 -11.29
CA VAL A 674 -26.80 8.42 -10.24
C VAL A 674 -28.15 8.55 -10.92
N GLY A 675 -29.01 7.54 -10.79
CA GLY A 675 -30.28 7.51 -11.52
C GLY A 675 -30.06 7.64 -13.03
N ASP A 676 -30.79 8.56 -13.66
CA ASP A 676 -30.63 8.89 -15.08
C ASP A 676 -29.56 9.96 -15.35
N GLY A 677 -28.96 10.51 -14.30
CA GLY A 677 -27.95 11.60 -14.32
C GLY A 677 -26.57 11.16 -13.83
N GLN A 678 -25.83 12.12 -13.35
CA GLN A 678 -24.50 11.91 -12.76
C GLN A 678 -24.14 12.98 -11.73
N ALA A 679 -23.37 12.61 -10.73
CA ALA A 679 -22.69 13.52 -9.82
C ALA A 679 -21.26 13.76 -10.32
N ASP A 680 -20.89 15.02 -10.48
CA ASP A 680 -19.64 15.44 -11.07
C ASP A 680 -18.63 15.91 -10.01
N GLN A 681 -17.35 15.61 -10.24
CA GLN A 681 -16.21 16.28 -9.66
C GLN A 681 -15.42 16.96 -10.78
N ASP A 682 -15.37 18.27 -10.77
CA ASP A 682 -14.53 19.02 -11.71
C ASP A 682 -13.04 18.72 -11.54
N ALA A 683 -12.26 19.04 -12.57
CA ALA A 683 -10.80 18.96 -12.48
C ALA A 683 -10.29 19.86 -11.34
N TYR A 684 -9.35 19.36 -10.55
CA TYR A 684 -8.79 20.15 -9.45
C TYR A 684 -7.31 19.90 -9.26
N GLY A 685 -6.66 20.81 -8.54
CA GLY A 685 -5.29 20.67 -8.06
C GLY A 685 -5.18 21.06 -6.59
N ILE A 686 -4.38 20.33 -5.86
CA ILE A 686 -3.99 20.65 -4.48
C ILE A 686 -2.48 20.79 -4.40
N VAL A 687 -2.03 21.76 -3.61
CA VAL A 687 -0.61 22.06 -3.40
C VAL A 687 -0.32 21.98 -1.92
N GLY A 688 0.76 21.28 -1.57
CA GLY A 688 1.34 21.30 -0.24
C GLY A 688 2.67 22.02 -0.23
N LEU A 689 3.07 22.53 0.93
CA LEU A 689 4.38 23.13 1.18
C LEU A 689 4.99 22.53 2.44
N MET A 690 6.32 22.40 2.44
CA MET A 690 7.09 21.94 3.59
C MET A 690 8.27 22.86 3.85
N ALA A 691 8.54 23.13 5.13
CA ALA A 691 9.78 23.75 5.59
C ALA A 691 10.32 22.97 6.80
N GLY A 692 11.53 22.47 6.68
CA GLY A 692 12.28 21.79 7.75
C GLY A 692 13.47 22.60 8.19
N TYR A 693 13.81 22.50 9.48
CA TYR A 693 14.98 23.14 10.07
C TYR A 693 15.75 22.18 10.98
N LYS A 694 16.96 21.82 10.60
CA LYS A 694 17.86 21.00 11.39
C LYS A 694 18.63 21.87 12.37
N LEU A 695 18.15 21.93 13.62
CA LEU A 695 18.77 22.75 14.67
C LEU A 695 20.20 22.27 14.95
N ASN A 696 20.37 20.95 15.13
CA ASN A 696 21.65 20.26 15.33
C ASN A 696 21.52 18.79 14.90
N GLU A 697 22.49 17.94 15.24
CA GLU A 697 22.47 16.51 14.89
C GLU A 697 21.32 15.73 15.52
N HIS A 698 20.79 16.21 16.64
CA HIS A 698 19.74 15.54 17.40
C HIS A 698 18.33 16.10 17.16
N TRP A 699 18.18 17.35 16.73
CA TRP A 699 16.89 18.01 16.65
C TRP A 699 16.57 18.50 15.24
N ASP A 700 15.46 18.05 14.72
CA ASP A 700 14.88 18.47 13.44
C ASP A 700 13.42 18.91 13.67
N GLY A 701 13.08 20.11 13.17
CA GLY A 701 11.72 20.65 13.21
C GLY A 701 11.16 20.76 11.79
N ARG A 702 9.88 20.50 11.61
CA ARG A 702 9.23 20.57 10.29
C ARG A 702 7.82 21.14 10.40
N VAL A 703 7.43 21.89 9.37
CA VAL A 703 6.07 22.39 9.15
C VAL A 703 5.61 21.93 7.78
N ASN A 704 4.44 21.30 7.72
CA ASN A 704 3.74 20.96 6.49
C ASN A 704 2.44 21.74 6.42
N VAL A 705 2.18 22.36 5.26
CA VAL A 705 0.91 23.01 4.93
C VAL A 705 0.29 22.23 3.78
N ASN A 706 -0.82 21.54 4.02
CA ASN A 706 -1.54 20.78 3.00
C ASN A 706 -2.70 21.58 2.44
N ASN A 707 -3.03 21.38 1.16
CA ASN A 707 -4.09 22.09 0.45
C ASN A 707 -4.00 23.61 0.65
N LEU A 708 -2.84 24.18 0.31
CA LEU A 708 -2.48 25.60 0.53
C LEU A 708 -3.57 26.59 0.10
N PHE A 709 -4.25 26.32 -1.02
CA PHE A 709 -5.26 27.20 -1.60
C PHE A 709 -6.68 26.91 -1.11
N ASP A 710 -6.84 25.98 -0.15
CA ASP A 710 -8.14 25.54 0.38
C ASP A 710 -9.11 25.06 -0.72
N THR A 711 -8.57 24.38 -1.72
CA THR A 711 -9.35 23.81 -2.82
C THR A 711 -10.42 22.87 -2.26
N ARG A 712 -11.68 23.09 -2.60
CA ARG A 712 -12.80 22.21 -2.26
C ARG A 712 -12.96 21.17 -3.35
N TYR A 713 -12.94 19.90 -2.98
CA TYR A 713 -13.06 18.78 -3.90
C TYR A 713 -13.69 17.56 -3.19
N TRP A 714 -14.27 16.67 -3.97
CA TRP A 714 -14.73 15.38 -3.51
C TRP A 714 -13.60 14.35 -3.54
N GLN A 715 -13.25 13.76 -2.40
CA GLN A 715 -12.38 12.58 -2.31
C GLN A 715 -13.15 11.30 -2.64
N GLY A 716 -14.46 11.30 -2.40
CA GLY A 716 -15.44 10.34 -2.87
C GLY A 716 -16.65 11.09 -3.39
N ILE A 717 -17.07 10.79 -4.61
CA ILE A 717 -18.15 11.50 -5.30
C ILE A 717 -19.49 11.00 -4.76
N PRO A 718 -20.44 11.88 -4.41
CA PRO A 718 -21.71 11.48 -3.84
C PRO A 718 -22.59 10.68 -4.78
N THR A 719 -23.46 9.84 -4.21
CA THR A 719 -24.57 9.16 -4.88
C THR A 719 -25.87 9.45 -4.12
N ASN A 720 -27.02 9.02 -4.62
CA ASN A 720 -28.30 9.18 -3.92
C ASN A 720 -28.38 8.37 -2.60
N SER A 721 -27.48 7.42 -2.39
CA SER A 721 -27.35 6.60 -1.18
C SER A 721 -26.13 6.96 -0.31
N GLY A 722 -25.54 8.14 -0.47
CA GLY A 722 -24.35 8.59 0.23
C GLY A 722 -23.09 8.52 -0.64
N THR A 723 -21.96 8.10 -0.08
CA THR A 723 -20.62 8.01 -0.67
C THR A 723 -19.86 9.31 -0.89
N GLY A 724 -20.48 10.48 -0.70
CA GLY A 724 -19.82 11.77 -0.82
C GLY A 724 -18.89 12.06 0.36
N VAL A 725 -17.60 12.20 0.11
CA VAL A 725 -16.62 12.59 1.14
C VAL A 725 -15.78 13.73 0.59
N TYR A 726 -15.82 14.88 1.24
CA TYR A 726 -14.93 15.98 0.87
C TYR A 726 -13.48 15.66 1.21
N GLY A 727 -12.58 16.10 0.36
CA GLY A 727 -11.16 16.13 0.67
C GLY A 727 -10.84 17.16 1.76
N ASP A 728 -9.71 16.96 2.46
CA ASP A 728 -9.32 17.79 3.58
C ASP A 728 -9.17 19.26 3.17
N PRO A 729 -9.74 20.21 3.95
CA PRO A 729 -9.43 21.63 3.83
C PRO A 729 -7.96 21.92 4.05
N ARG A 730 -7.56 23.18 3.80
CA ARG A 730 -6.21 23.62 4.16
C ARG A 730 -5.94 23.30 5.63
N ASN A 731 -4.82 22.63 5.87
CA ASN A 731 -4.39 22.25 7.20
C ASN A 731 -2.88 22.41 7.39
N LEU A 732 -2.49 22.48 8.64
CA LEU A 732 -1.12 22.69 9.08
C LEU A 732 -0.72 21.56 10.03
N MET A 733 0.51 21.06 9.87
CA MET A 733 1.14 20.12 10.81
C MET A 733 2.53 20.63 11.16
N PHE A 734 2.81 20.73 12.44
CA PHE A 734 4.13 21.00 12.99
C PHE A 734 4.66 19.72 13.63
N SER A 735 5.91 19.36 13.34
CA SER A 735 6.56 18.16 13.87
C SER A 735 7.95 18.49 14.39
N VAL A 736 8.33 17.88 15.50
CA VAL A 736 9.68 17.93 16.05
C VAL A 736 10.18 16.51 16.25
N LYS A 737 11.34 16.22 15.69
CA LYS A 737 12.02 14.92 15.83
C LYS A 737 13.30 15.11 16.64
N TRP A 738 13.44 14.30 17.66
CA TRP A 738 14.71 14.11 18.37
C TRP A 738 15.29 12.75 17.96
N THR A 739 16.61 12.73 17.74
CA THR A 739 17.37 11.50 17.40
C THR A 739 18.60 11.43 18.29
N LEU A 740 18.95 10.23 18.78
CA LEU A 740 20.12 9.98 19.63
C LEU A 740 21.41 10.29 18.89
#